data_c3008bd3a16560cae8d551d7f9cf2b53
#
_entry.id   c3008bd3a16560cae8d551d7f9cf2b53
#
_cell.length_a   1.000
_cell.length_b   1.000
_cell.length_c   1.000
_cell.angle_alpha   90.00
_cell.angle_beta   90.00
_cell.angle_gamma   90.00
#
_symmetry.space_group_name_H-M   'P 1'
#
loop_
_entity.id
_entity.type
_entity.pdbx_description
1 polymer ?
#
loop_
_entity_poly.entity_id
_entity_poly.type
_entity_poly.pdbx_seq_one_letter_code
_entity_poly.pdbx_strand_id
1 'polypeptide(L)'
;MRYVDVILPRPLEGYFTYAISDELAAGVKLGIRVLVPFGASKTCTAMAVRVHDDKPQFDTKEVLQVVDTTPMLLPQQLNLWQWIAQYYMAPIGDVYTAALPAGLKDEEGWQPKTEVYVALADNFQTDKALNIALDMLRSARQQLKAFTHFLHLTHWDTLENNQTQQPVAEITRVELMNVSGASSATIKGLTDRGLLRIYNKEVGRLNTNDIETPEKPKPLSPAQQEAYNNIVFQFLKKRVVLLHGVTSSGKTEVYIHLINKALEEKKQVLYLLPEIALTVQMTTRLKRVFGQRLGIYHSRYSDAERVEIWKKQLSASPYEVILGARSAVFLPFQRLGLVIIDEEHEGSFKQQDPAPRYHARSTAIMLANYYGAQTLLGTATPSTETYYNAQTGKYGLVELTTRYKDIALPEIKVVDVKDLRRRKLMNGPFSPPLLSAVRSALERGEQVILFQNRRGFAPMIECHTCGWVPKCDNCDVSLTLHKNMNQLTCHYCGFTYAVPTKCPNCGETDLRGRGYGTEKIEDQFAQLFPEAKIARMDLDTTRTKNAYERIIHDFSQGRSNVLIGTQMVTKGLDFDKVSVVGILNADAMLNYPDFRAYEQAFMMMTQVSGRAGRKGKRGLVLLQTTSPELPVIGQVVRNDYPAFYADLQEERRLFRYPPFYRLVYVYLKHAKEQVAETAGIELGSRLRQLFGDRVLGPDKPAVARVKTLHIRKLVLKLEPSLSGEQVRQCLRYAHAEMAKDKKYASLHVFYDVDPL
;
A
#
# COMPACT_ATOMS: atom_id res chain seq x y z
N MET A 1 -25.86 -2.82 37.54
CA MET A 1 -25.49 -3.68 36.40
C MET A 1 -25.16 -2.77 35.24
N ARG A 2 -23.96 -2.82 34.72
CA ARG A 2 -23.47 -1.98 33.60
C ARG A 2 -23.51 -2.75 32.28
N TYR A 3 -23.52 -2.03 31.19
CA TYR A 3 -23.52 -2.61 29.85
C TYR A 3 -22.36 -2.05 29.04
N VAL A 4 -21.90 -2.83 28.05
CA VAL A 4 -20.88 -2.43 27.09
C VAL A 4 -21.35 -2.68 25.67
N ASP A 5 -21.25 -1.66 24.84
CA ASP A 5 -21.38 -1.79 23.40
C ASP A 5 -20.03 -2.18 22.83
N VAL A 6 -20.03 -3.21 21.99
CA VAL A 6 -18.80 -3.75 21.39
C VAL A 6 -18.90 -3.88 19.88
N ILE A 7 -17.74 -3.83 19.20
CA ILE A 7 -17.57 -4.22 17.81
C ILE A 7 -17.09 -5.67 17.76
N LEU A 8 -17.77 -6.51 16.99
CA LEU A 8 -17.39 -7.90 16.77
C LEU A 8 -16.52 -8.04 15.49
N PRO A 9 -15.54 -8.97 15.43
CA PRO A 9 -14.73 -9.24 14.24
C PRO A 9 -15.50 -10.05 13.19
N ARG A 10 -16.66 -9.59 12.80
CA ARG A 10 -17.59 -10.23 11.87
C ARG A 10 -18.17 -9.17 10.92
N PRO A 11 -18.57 -9.53 9.70
CA PRO A 11 -19.16 -8.60 8.73
C PRO A 11 -20.58 -8.20 9.17
N LEU A 12 -20.71 -7.61 10.36
CA LEU A 12 -21.95 -7.16 10.96
C LEU A 12 -21.96 -5.65 11.11
N GLU A 13 -23.11 -5.07 10.86
CA GLU A 13 -23.35 -3.64 11.07
C GLU A 13 -23.74 -3.36 12.54
N GLY A 14 -23.36 -2.17 13.04
CA GLY A 14 -23.72 -1.69 14.36
C GLY A 14 -22.90 -2.29 15.50
N TYR A 15 -23.33 -2.01 16.71
CA TYR A 15 -22.74 -2.45 17.96
C TYR A 15 -23.60 -3.51 18.61
N PHE A 16 -22.96 -4.35 19.40
CA PHE A 16 -23.64 -5.41 20.16
C PHE A 16 -23.46 -5.12 21.65
N THR A 17 -24.58 -5.12 22.39
CA THR A 17 -24.58 -4.80 23.82
C THR A 17 -24.48 -6.06 24.65
N TYR A 18 -23.56 -6.07 25.63
CA TYR A 18 -23.38 -7.13 26.61
C TYR A 18 -23.46 -6.57 28.02
N ALA A 19 -23.96 -7.40 28.97
CA ALA A 19 -23.93 -7.04 30.38
C ALA A 19 -22.51 -7.22 30.96
N ILE A 20 -22.15 -6.41 31.95
CA ILE A 20 -20.87 -6.47 32.66
C ILE A 20 -21.17 -6.87 34.11
N SER A 21 -20.53 -7.93 34.61
CA SER A 21 -20.58 -8.28 36.02
C SER A 21 -19.87 -7.22 36.88
N ASP A 22 -20.24 -7.08 38.14
CA ASP A 22 -19.63 -6.08 39.02
C ASP A 22 -18.13 -6.31 39.22
N GLU A 23 -17.67 -7.56 39.12
CA GLU A 23 -16.25 -7.93 39.19
C GLU A 23 -15.43 -7.40 38.00
N LEU A 24 -16.01 -7.37 36.81
CA LEU A 24 -15.36 -6.95 35.58
C LEU A 24 -15.53 -5.44 35.30
N ALA A 25 -16.45 -4.78 36.00
CA ALA A 25 -16.88 -3.40 35.71
C ALA A 25 -15.72 -2.37 35.76
N ALA A 26 -14.76 -2.56 36.65
CA ALA A 26 -13.60 -1.66 36.77
C ALA A 26 -12.60 -1.82 35.61
N GLY A 27 -12.52 -2.99 34.99
CA GLY A 27 -11.60 -3.33 33.88
C GLY A 27 -12.14 -2.93 32.51
N VAL A 28 -13.45 -2.85 32.31
CA VAL A 28 -14.05 -2.56 31.01
C VAL A 28 -14.07 -1.05 30.75
N LYS A 29 -13.28 -0.63 29.76
CA LYS A 29 -13.17 0.79 29.33
C LYS A 29 -13.18 0.84 27.80
N LEU A 30 -13.44 2.02 27.24
CA LEU A 30 -13.33 2.27 25.79
C LEU A 30 -11.96 1.83 25.29
N GLY A 31 -11.95 1.06 24.19
CA GLY A 31 -10.72 0.58 23.57
C GLY A 31 -10.09 -0.66 24.19
N ILE A 32 -10.71 -1.23 25.20
CA ILE A 32 -10.33 -2.53 25.78
C ILE A 32 -10.95 -3.67 24.98
N ARG A 33 -10.19 -4.75 24.79
CA ARG A 33 -10.74 -5.99 24.24
C ARG A 33 -11.40 -6.82 25.32
N VAL A 34 -12.55 -7.36 24.99
CA VAL A 34 -13.31 -8.25 25.86
C VAL A 34 -13.65 -9.54 25.14
N LEU A 35 -13.66 -10.65 25.86
CA LEU A 35 -14.14 -11.94 25.35
C LEU A 35 -15.64 -12.03 25.57
N VAL A 36 -16.39 -12.26 24.50
CA VAL A 36 -17.85 -12.32 24.55
C VAL A 36 -18.39 -13.56 23.87
N PRO A 37 -19.53 -14.13 24.34
CA PRO A 37 -20.19 -15.23 23.68
C PRO A 37 -20.89 -14.76 22.40
N PHE A 38 -20.72 -15.50 21.30
CA PHE A 38 -21.36 -15.23 20.02
C PHE A 38 -22.09 -16.46 19.48
N GLY A 39 -23.41 -16.36 19.28
CA GLY A 39 -24.24 -17.51 18.93
C GLY A 39 -24.43 -18.47 20.09
N ALA A 40 -24.58 -19.78 19.80
CA ALA A 40 -24.89 -20.81 20.82
C ALA A 40 -23.61 -21.31 21.53
N SER A 41 -22.48 -21.44 20.86
CA SER A 41 -21.29 -22.13 21.38
C SER A 41 -19.95 -21.51 21.04
N LYS A 42 -19.93 -20.31 20.44
CA LYS A 42 -18.70 -19.66 20.04
C LYS A 42 -18.41 -18.45 20.92
N THR A 43 -17.12 -18.16 21.07
CA THR A 43 -16.63 -16.93 21.68
C THR A 43 -15.92 -16.08 20.63
N CYS A 44 -15.75 -14.82 20.88
CA CYS A 44 -14.91 -13.96 20.06
C CYS A 44 -14.39 -12.76 20.86
N THR A 45 -13.21 -12.30 20.47
CA THR A 45 -12.57 -11.09 21.01
C THR A 45 -13.21 -9.86 20.40
N ALA A 46 -13.97 -9.12 21.18
CA ALA A 46 -14.68 -7.90 20.78
C ALA A 46 -13.98 -6.64 21.31
N MET A 47 -14.20 -5.50 20.65
CA MET A 47 -13.65 -4.19 21.05
C MET A 47 -14.74 -3.38 21.77
N ALA A 48 -14.51 -3.03 23.02
CA ALA A 48 -15.39 -2.15 23.79
C ALA A 48 -15.34 -0.71 23.26
N VAL A 49 -16.50 -0.15 22.91
CA VAL A 49 -16.60 1.19 22.33
C VAL A 49 -17.42 2.16 23.17
N ARG A 50 -18.28 1.66 24.03
CA ARG A 50 -19.08 2.48 24.93
C ARG A 50 -19.45 1.66 26.16
N VAL A 51 -19.32 2.24 27.36
CA VAL A 51 -19.82 1.67 28.61
C VAL A 51 -20.95 2.57 29.09
N HIS A 52 -22.07 1.99 29.50
CA HIS A 52 -23.27 2.73 29.90
C HIS A 52 -24.14 1.94 30.91
N ASP A 53 -25.09 2.63 31.51
CA ASP A 53 -26.02 2.04 32.47
C ASP A 53 -27.43 1.86 31.88
N ASP A 54 -27.63 2.22 30.59
CA ASP A 54 -28.90 2.10 29.88
C ASP A 54 -29.25 0.63 29.65
N LYS A 55 -30.32 0.12 30.30
CA LYS A 55 -30.76 -1.27 30.14
C LYS A 55 -31.37 -1.49 28.75
N PRO A 56 -30.82 -2.43 27.95
CA PRO A 56 -31.40 -2.78 26.65
C PRO A 56 -32.82 -3.38 26.80
N GLN A 57 -33.63 -3.24 25.74
CA GLN A 57 -34.98 -3.82 25.67
C GLN A 57 -35.00 -5.34 25.38
N PHE A 58 -33.83 -5.95 25.24
CA PHE A 58 -33.63 -7.36 24.95
C PHE A 58 -32.67 -8.00 25.96
N ASP A 59 -32.74 -9.33 26.09
CA ASP A 59 -31.84 -10.07 26.95
C ASP A 59 -30.41 -10.02 26.45
N THR A 60 -29.53 -9.61 27.35
CA THR A 60 -28.09 -9.49 27.06
C THR A 60 -27.32 -10.69 27.62
N LYS A 61 -26.33 -11.15 26.87
CA LYS A 61 -25.32 -12.08 27.40
C LYS A 61 -24.26 -11.29 28.16
N GLU A 62 -23.55 -11.96 29.06
CA GLU A 62 -22.48 -11.33 29.85
C GLU A 62 -21.12 -11.40 29.15
N VAL A 63 -20.27 -10.40 29.46
CA VAL A 63 -18.85 -10.42 29.13
C VAL A 63 -18.19 -11.55 29.92
N LEU A 64 -17.41 -12.40 29.24
CA LEU A 64 -16.75 -13.54 29.88
C LEU A 64 -15.42 -13.14 30.53
N GLN A 65 -14.67 -12.26 29.89
CA GLN A 65 -13.34 -11.87 30.35
C GLN A 65 -12.92 -10.53 29.78
N VAL A 66 -12.14 -9.77 30.53
CA VAL A 66 -11.38 -8.60 30.05
C VAL A 66 -10.00 -9.08 29.60
N VAL A 67 -9.67 -8.84 28.32
CA VAL A 67 -8.42 -9.35 27.70
C VAL A 67 -7.23 -8.45 27.97
N ASP A 68 -7.47 -7.13 28.01
CA ASP A 68 -6.41 -6.13 28.13
C ASP A 68 -6.44 -5.39 29.47
N THR A 69 -5.26 -5.00 29.94
CA THR A 69 -5.13 -4.10 31.10
C THR A 69 -5.15 -2.62 30.71
N THR A 70 -4.81 -2.32 29.45
CA THR A 70 -4.74 -0.97 28.89
C THR A 70 -5.46 -0.90 27.55
N PRO A 71 -6.04 0.26 27.19
CA PRO A 71 -6.75 0.38 25.91
C PRO A 71 -5.85 0.07 24.70
N MET A 72 -6.35 -0.78 23.79
CA MET A 72 -5.72 -1.12 22.51
C MET A 72 -6.19 -0.24 21.35
N LEU A 73 -7.25 0.55 21.55
CA LEU A 73 -7.83 1.48 20.60
C LEU A 73 -7.96 2.86 21.21
N LEU A 74 -7.51 3.87 20.48
CA LEU A 74 -7.65 5.28 20.88
C LEU A 74 -8.97 5.87 20.33
N PRO A 75 -9.53 6.92 20.97
CA PRO A 75 -10.77 7.56 20.50
C PRO A 75 -10.73 8.01 19.03
N GLN A 76 -9.60 8.58 18.60
CA GLN A 76 -9.42 9.03 17.20
C GLN A 76 -9.44 7.88 16.20
N GLN A 77 -8.93 6.70 16.59
CA GLN A 77 -9.02 5.51 15.76
C GLN A 77 -10.48 5.02 15.65
N LEU A 78 -11.23 5.04 16.76
CA LEU A 78 -12.65 4.68 16.73
C LEU A 78 -13.44 5.61 15.79
N ASN A 79 -13.21 6.91 15.87
CA ASN A 79 -13.81 7.89 14.97
C ASN A 79 -13.46 7.60 13.51
N LEU A 80 -12.20 7.23 13.24
CA LEU A 80 -11.77 6.84 11.91
C LEU A 80 -12.48 5.56 11.43
N TRP A 81 -12.60 4.54 12.28
CA TRP A 81 -13.29 3.30 11.93
C TRP A 81 -14.77 3.53 11.62
N GLN A 82 -15.44 4.35 12.41
CA GLN A 82 -16.83 4.76 12.17
C GLN A 82 -16.96 5.50 10.83
N TRP A 83 -16.04 6.43 10.57
CA TRP A 83 -16.03 7.16 9.29
C TRP A 83 -15.80 6.21 8.10
N ILE A 84 -14.85 5.26 8.20
CA ILE A 84 -14.60 4.28 7.13
C ILE A 84 -15.87 3.43 6.89
N ALA A 85 -16.50 2.92 7.95
CA ALA A 85 -17.72 2.13 7.85
C ALA A 85 -18.85 2.91 7.17
N GLN A 86 -19.03 4.16 7.54
CA GLN A 86 -20.05 5.03 6.97
C GLN A 86 -19.71 5.45 5.54
N TYR A 87 -18.51 5.95 5.30
CA TYR A 87 -18.12 6.50 4.00
C TYR A 87 -18.06 5.44 2.91
N TYR A 88 -17.44 4.28 3.20
CA TYR A 88 -17.25 3.20 2.26
C TYR A 88 -18.38 2.15 2.31
N MET A 89 -19.41 2.40 3.09
CA MET A 89 -20.59 1.52 3.23
C MET A 89 -20.21 0.08 3.58
N ALA A 90 -19.28 -0.07 4.50
CA ALA A 90 -18.81 -1.35 4.98
C ALA A 90 -19.29 -1.62 6.42
N PRO A 91 -19.59 -2.87 6.79
CA PRO A 91 -19.82 -3.22 8.18
C PRO A 91 -18.67 -2.80 9.08
N ILE A 92 -18.98 -2.28 10.27
CA ILE A 92 -17.94 -1.84 11.22
C ILE A 92 -17.05 -3.01 11.68
N GLY A 93 -17.58 -4.22 11.71
CA GLY A 93 -16.83 -5.43 12.02
C GLY A 93 -15.78 -5.78 10.95
N ASP A 94 -16.02 -5.44 9.67
CA ASP A 94 -15.01 -5.57 8.62
C ASP A 94 -13.88 -4.56 8.81
N VAL A 95 -14.20 -3.33 9.26
CA VAL A 95 -13.20 -2.31 9.60
C VAL A 95 -12.32 -2.78 10.75
N TYR A 96 -12.93 -3.30 11.82
CA TYR A 96 -12.22 -3.92 12.95
C TYR A 96 -11.26 -5.02 12.46
N THR A 97 -11.76 -5.90 11.58
CA THR A 97 -10.98 -7.03 11.06
C THR A 97 -9.79 -6.57 10.20
N ALA A 98 -9.97 -5.52 9.42
CA ALA A 98 -8.91 -4.96 8.58
C ALA A 98 -7.89 -4.12 9.36
N ALA A 99 -8.32 -3.45 10.42
CA ALA A 99 -7.51 -2.51 11.19
C ALA A 99 -6.54 -3.22 12.15
N LEU A 100 -7.02 -4.23 12.89
CA LEU A 100 -6.21 -4.91 13.89
C LEU A 100 -5.38 -6.05 13.30
N PRO A 101 -4.11 -6.21 13.70
CA PRO A 101 -3.33 -7.43 13.46
C PRO A 101 -4.06 -8.67 13.96
N ALA A 102 -3.84 -9.84 13.32
CA ALA A 102 -4.55 -11.08 13.66
C ALA A 102 -4.30 -11.49 15.12
N GLY A 103 -3.05 -11.43 15.60
CA GLY A 103 -2.71 -11.78 16.98
C GLY A 103 -3.35 -10.88 18.06
N LEU A 104 -3.95 -9.74 17.68
CA LEU A 104 -4.79 -8.97 18.60
C LEU A 104 -6.28 -9.36 18.53
N LYS A 105 -6.66 -10.27 17.64
CA LYS A 105 -8.04 -10.76 17.50
C LYS A 105 -8.24 -12.15 18.08
N ASP A 106 -7.15 -12.86 18.37
CA ASP A 106 -7.17 -14.22 18.90
C ASP A 106 -7.50 -14.21 20.40
N GLU A 107 -8.20 -15.24 20.85
CA GLU A 107 -8.65 -15.41 22.25
C GLU A 107 -7.48 -15.66 23.20
N GLU A 108 -6.49 -16.46 22.77
CA GLU A 108 -5.28 -16.77 23.55
C GLU A 108 -4.35 -15.58 23.72
N GLY A 109 -4.54 -14.56 22.89
CA GLY A 109 -3.74 -13.34 22.89
C GLY A 109 -2.32 -13.53 22.35
N TRP A 110 -1.66 -12.42 22.10
CA TRP A 110 -0.28 -12.39 21.64
C TRP A 110 0.68 -12.56 22.82
N GLN A 111 1.63 -13.48 22.69
CA GLN A 111 2.72 -13.68 23.65
C GLN A 111 3.99 -12.97 23.17
N PRO A 112 4.65 -12.16 24.02
CA PRO A 112 5.93 -11.57 23.68
C PRO A 112 6.97 -12.69 23.44
N LYS A 113 7.91 -12.45 22.53
CA LYS A 113 9.06 -13.33 22.41
C LYS A 113 9.92 -13.13 23.64
N THR A 114 10.17 -14.20 24.38
CA THR A 114 11.11 -14.19 25.50
C THR A 114 12.38 -14.95 25.13
N GLU A 115 13.52 -14.44 25.53
CA GLU A 115 14.79 -15.13 25.47
C GLU A 115 15.31 -15.31 26.88
N VAL A 116 16.02 -16.43 27.09
CA VAL A 116 16.60 -16.78 28.40
C VAL A 116 17.93 -16.08 28.53
N TYR A 117 18.01 -15.17 29.49
CA TYR A 117 19.22 -14.44 29.84
C TYR A 117 19.88 -15.03 31.10
N VAL A 118 21.15 -14.73 31.21
CA VAL A 118 21.95 -15.15 32.35
C VAL A 118 22.53 -13.90 33.03
N ALA A 119 22.43 -13.82 34.35
CA ALA A 119 23.01 -12.75 35.15
C ALA A 119 23.81 -13.33 36.31
N LEU A 120 24.74 -12.56 36.81
CA LEU A 120 25.45 -12.91 38.05
C LEU A 120 24.45 -12.87 39.21
N ALA A 121 24.52 -13.82 40.11
CA ALA A 121 23.70 -13.83 41.32
C ALA A 121 24.10 -12.70 42.25
N ASP A 122 23.13 -12.09 42.94
CA ASP A 122 23.30 -10.84 43.70
C ASP A 122 24.37 -10.96 44.80
N ASN A 123 24.57 -12.18 45.34
CA ASN A 123 25.55 -12.44 46.36
C ASN A 123 27.01 -12.44 45.86
N PHE A 124 27.23 -12.42 44.55
CA PHE A 124 28.57 -12.51 43.95
C PHE A 124 28.98 -11.23 43.18
N GLN A 125 28.33 -10.11 43.43
CA GLN A 125 28.59 -8.84 42.75
C GLN A 125 29.75 -8.00 43.37
N THR A 126 30.63 -8.64 44.16
CA THR A 126 31.82 -7.96 44.73
C THR A 126 33.06 -8.78 44.38
N ASP A 127 34.24 -8.12 44.28
CA ASP A 127 35.53 -8.81 43.93
C ASP A 127 35.87 -9.95 44.85
N LYS A 128 35.64 -9.76 46.18
CA LYS A 128 35.85 -10.82 47.15
C LYS A 128 34.96 -12.03 46.90
N ALA A 129 33.69 -11.79 46.59
CA ALA A 129 32.72 -12.84 46.31
C ALA A 129 33.01 -13.54 44.95
N LEU A 130 33.48 -12.80 43.95
CA LEU A 130 33.89 -13.36 42.65
C LEU A 130 35.10 -14.30 42.80
N ASN A 131 36.09 -13.90 43.60
CA ASN A 131 37.25 -14.76 43.90
C ASN A 131 36.83 -16.05 44.62
N ILE A 132 35.91 -15.97 45.59
CA ILE A 132 35.33 -17.16 46.24
C ILE A 132 34.61 -18.04 45.21
N ALA A 133 33.81 -17.44 44.30
CA ALA A 133 33.13 -18.22 43.24
C ALA A 133 34.11 -18.94 42.32
N LEU A 134 35.21 -18.28 41.92
CA LEU A 134 36.27 -18.90 41.11
C LEU A 134 36.95 -20.05 41.88
N ASP A 135 37.22 -19.89 43.16
CA ASP A 135 37.77 -20.94 44.00
C ASP A 135 36.82 -22.14 44.14
N MET A 136 35.52 -21.90 44.31
CA MET A 136 34.49 -22.97 44.35
C MET A 136 34.45 -23.82 43.07
N LEU A 137 34.88 -23.23 41.95
CA LEU A 137 34.83 -23.87 40.64
C LEU A 137 36.16 -24.57 40.24
N ARG A 138 37.24 -24.50 41.03
CA ARG A 138 38.55 -25.08 40.68
C ARG A 138 38.49 -26.55 40.30
N SER A 139 37.64 -27.36 40.93
CA SER A 139 37.46 -28.78 40.62
C SER A 139 36.53 -29.04 39.44
N ALA A 140 35.76 -28.07 39.00
CA ALA A 140 34.73 -28.19 37.98
C ALA A 140 35.12 -27.43 36.67
N ARG A 141 36.14 -27.92 35.97
CA ARG A 141 36.79 -27.27 34.82
C ARG A 141 35.83 -26.70 33.79
N GLN A 142 34.77 -27.41 33.42
CA GLN A 142 33.79 -26.95 32.43
C GLN A 142 32.93 -25.78 32.96
N GLN A 143 32.55 -25.81 34.24
CA GLN A 143 31.81 -24.72 34.88
C GLN A 143 32.70 -23.50 35.09
N LEU A 144 33.95 -23.69 35.50
CA LEU A 144 34.94 -22.62 35.62
C LEU A 144 35.13 -21.90 34.29
N LYS A 145 35.34 -22.67 33.19
CA LYS A 145 35.47 -22.08 31.84
C LYS A 145 34.25 -21.27 31.47
N ALA A 146 33.04 -21.81 31.64
CA ALA A 146 31.80 -21.11 31.32
C ALA A 146 31.61 -19.85 32.14
N PHE A 147 31.93 -19.89 33.45
CA PHE A 147 31.81 -18.73 34.33
C PHE A 147 32.83 -17.64 34.00
N THR A 148 34.08 -17.97 33.64
CA THR A 148 35.09 -17.03 33.19
C THR A 148 34.67 -16.34 31.88
N HIS A 149 34.13 -17.09 30.89
CA HIS A 149 33.58 -16.48 29.67
C HIS A 149 32.39 -15.57 29.98
N PHE A 150 31.52 -15.94 30.94
CA PHE A 150 30.42 -15.11 31.37
C PHE A 150 30.94 -13.78 31.94
N LEU A 151 31.91 -13.78 32.84
CA LEU A 151 32.49 -12.57 33.45
C LEU A 151 33.12 -11.67 32.38
N HIS A 152 33.84 -12.26 31.44
CA HIS A 152 34.45 -11.49 30.33
C HIS A 152 33.41 -10.85 29.41
N LEU A 153 32.40 -11.62 28.96
CA LEU A 153 31.35 -11.12 28.06
C LEU A 153 30.43 -10.08 28.68
N THR A 154 30.28 -10.14 30.00
CA THR A 154 29.46 -9.17 30.76
C THR A 154 30.27 -8.01 31.32
N HIS A 155 31.60 -8.01 31.08
CA HIS A 155 32.54 -6.97 31.55
C HIS A 155 32.67 -6.90 33.10
N TRP A 156 32.31 -7.97 33.83
CA TRP A 156 32.54 -8.05 35.26
C TRP A 156 34.03 -8.09 35.63
N ASP A 157 34.89 -8.59 34.73
CA ASP A 157 36.35 -8.69 34.89
C ASP A 157 37.06 -7.33 34.76
N THR A 158 36.40 -6.30 34.25
CA THR A 158 36.97 -4.95 34.03
C THR A 158 36.48 -3.93 35.05
N LEU A 159 35.69 -4.30 36.04
CA LEU A 159 35.19 -3.44 37.10
C LEU A 159 36.23 -3.07 38.17
N GLU A 160 37.50 -3.36 37.94
CA GLU A 160 38.61 -2.87 38.77
C GLU A 160 38.75 -1.33 38.61
N ASN A 161 38.14 -0.62 39.47
CA ASN A 161 38.18 0.80 39.79
C ASN A 161 36.87 1.56 39.63
N ASN A 162 36.28 1.84 40.67
CA ASN A 162 35.18 2.68 41.11
C ASN A 162 34.90 4.04 40.38
N GLN A 163 35.12 4.18 39.05
CA GLN A 163 34.93 5.48 38.37
C GLN A 163 34.25 5.45 37.01
N THR A 164 33.88 4.32 36.46
CA THR A 164 33.07 4.31 35.22
C THR A 164 31.86 3.41 35.38
N GLN A 165 30.69 4.00 35.55
CA GLN A 165 29.37 3.35 35.43
C GLN A 165 29.14 2.91 33.98
N GLN A 166 29.87 1.91 33.52
CA GLN A 166 29.43 1.19 32.32
C GLN A 166 28.38 0.15 32.75
N PRO A 167 27.20 0.13 32.11
CA PRO A 167 26.19 -0.86 32.40
C PRO A 167 26.75 -2.25 32.08
N VAL A 168 26.58 -3.19 33.00
CA VAL A 168 26.91 -4.61 32.80
C VAL A 168 26.21 -5.12 31.56
N ALA A 169 26.96 -5.69 30.61
CA ALA A 169 26.39 -6.23 29.38
C ALA A 169 25.52 -7.44 29.70
N GLU A 170 24.32 -7.46 29.13
CA GLU A 170 23.40 -8.61 29.25
C GLU A 170 23.73 -9.67 28.19
N ILE A 171 23.76 -10.94 28.58
CA ILE A 171 24.06 -12.03 27.69
C ILE A 171 22.96 -13.11 27.73
N THR A 172 22.62 -13.65 26.55
CA THR A 172 21.70 -14.78 26.48
C THR A 172 22.36 -16.08 26.88
N ARG A 173 21.57 -17.02 27.41
CA ARG A 173 22.05 -18.37 27.72
C ARG A 173 22.63 -19.06 26.48
N VAL A 174 22.02 -18.86 25.30
CA VAL A 174 22.48 -19.46 24.03
C VAL A 174 23.84 -18.88 23.62
N GLU A 175 24.02 -17.58 23.75
CA GLU A 175 25.28 -16.90 23.43
C GLU A 175 26.42 -17.39 24.37
N LEU A 176 26.16 -17.45 25.68
CA LEU A 176 27.11 -17.99 26.63
C LEU A 176 27.51 -19.43 26.30
N MET A 177 26.55 -20.29 25.94
CA MET A 177 26.79 -21.66 25.52
C MET A 177 27.66 -21.73 24.25
N ASN A 178 27.37 -20.93 23.26
CA ASN A 178 28.10 -20.89 21.98
C ASN A 178 29.56 -20.41 22.16
N VAL A 179 29.79 -19.37 22.93
CA VAL A 179 31.15 -18.82 23.14
C VAL A 179 31.99 -19.69 24.06
N SER A 180 31.41 -20.20 25.15
CA SER A 180 32.14 -21.02 26.12
C SER A 180 32.28 -22.50 25.69
N GLY A 181 31.45 -22.97 24.75
CA GLY A 181 31.31 -24.38 24.41
C GLY A 181 30.64 -25.21 25.52
N ALA A 182 29.96 -24.54 26.46
CA ALA A 182 29.33 -25.20 27.60
C ALA A 182 27.99 -25.85 27.24
N SER A 183 27.69 -26.99 27.84
CA SER A 183 26.40 -27.65 27.73
C SER A 183 25.33 -26.94 28.58
N SER A 184 24.05 -27.18 28.27
CA SER A 184 22.93 -26.74 29.10
C SER A 184 23.03 -27.21 30.56
N ALA A 185 23.54 -28.41 30.78
CA ALA A 185 23.78 -28.98 32.12
C ALA A 185 24.88 -28.22 32.89
N THR A 186 25.92 -27.75 32.18
CA THR A 186 26.99 -26.91 32.77
C THR A 186 26.44 -25.60 33.29
N ILE A 187 25.61 -24.92 32.51
CA ILE A 187 24.96 -23.63 32.91
C ILE A 187 24.00 -23.87 34.07
N LYS A 188 23.19 -24.95 34.01
CA LYS A 188 22.32 -25.36 35.12
C LYS A 188 23.11 -25.59 36.39
N GLY A 189 24.24 -26.28 36.31
CA GLY A 189 25.11 -26.51 37.48
C GLY A 189 25.68 -25.24 38.11
N LEU A 190 25.92 -24.18 37.31
CA LEU A 190 26.30 -22.86 37.84
C LEU A 190 25.11 -22.16 38.52
N THR A 191 23.89 -22.35 38.00
CA THR A 191 22.65 -21.82 38.59
C THR A 191 22.34 -22.60 39.91
N ASP A 192 22.43 -23.91 39.92
CA ASP A 192 22.18 -24.76 41.12
C ASP A 192 23.16 -24.44 42.25
N ARG A 193 24.37 -23.98 41.92
CA ARG A 193 25.36 -23.47 42.91
C ARG A 193 25.11 -22.03 43.35
N GLY A 194 24.08 -21.37 42.78
CA GLY A 194 23.73 -19.99 43.10
C GLY A 194 24.74 -18.95 42.60
N LEU A 195 25.63 -19.31 41.63
CA LEU A 195 26.58 -18.37 41.03
C LEU A 195 25.97 -17.52 39.92
N LEU A 196 25.09 -18.13 39.12
CA LEU A 196 24.35 -17.48 38.07
C LEU A 196 22.84 -17.57 38.34
N ARG A 197 22.09 -16.57 37.91
CA ARG A 197 20.64 -16.63 37.86
C ARG A 197 20.17 -16.59 36.41
N ILE A 198 19.15 -17.38 36.11
CA ILE A 198 18.50 -17.41 34.80
C ILE A 198 17.19 -16.65 34.92
N TYR A 199 16.92 -15.77 33.94
CA TYR A 199 15.67 -15.05 33.88
C TYR A 199 15.19 -14.93 32.41
N ASN A 200 13.89 -14.85 32.23
CA ASN A 200 13.28 -14.61 30.93
C ASN A 200 13.16 -13.11 30.70
N LYS A 201 13.73 -12.63 29.62
CA LYS A 201 13.60 -11.23 29.19
C LYS A 201 12.82 -11.16 27.91
N GLU A 202 11.85 -10.26 27.85
CA GLU A 202 11.15 -9.97 26.60
C GLU A 202 12.11 -9.34 25.61
N VAL A 203 12.18 -9.91 24.39
CA VAL A 203 13.02 -9.40 23.30
C VAL A 203 12.15 -9.04 22.12
N GLY A 204 12.45 -7.90 21.52
CA GLY A 204 11.76 -7.48 20.29
C GLY A 204 12.09 -8.45 19.14
N ARG A 205 11.08 -8.71 18.29
CA ARG A 205 11.25 -9.46 17.03
C ARG A 205 11.80 -8.56 15.93
N LEU A 206 11.71 -7.26 16.12
CA LEU A 206 12.18 -6.25 15.18
C LEU A 206 13.69 -6.07 15.38
N ASN A 207 14.48 -6.29 14.32
CA ASN A 207 15.92 -6.03 14.34
C ASN A 207 16.17 -4.54 14.55
N THR A 208 16.56 -4.17 15.76
CA THR A 208 16.93 -2.79 16.14
C THR A 208 18.43 -2.53 16.00
N ASN A 209 19.21 -3.56 15.71
CA ASN A 209 20.65 -3.45 15.54
C ASN A 209 20.93 -2.84 14.19
N ASP A 210 21.33 -1.59 14.14
CA ASP A 210 22.12 -0.95 13.08
C ASP A 210 21.80 0.55 13.02
N ILE A 211 22.67 1.33 13.58
CA ILE A 211 22.94 2.76 13.44
C ILE A 211 22.96 3.42 14.82
N GLU A 212 24.15 3.47 15.37
CA GLU A 212 24.40 4.09 16.70
C GLU A 212 24.22 5.61 16.68
N THR A 213 24.47 6.28 15.56
CA THR A 213 24.34 7.75 15.45
C THR A 213 23.61 8.16 14.17
N PRO A 214 22.46 8.84 14.28
CA PRO A 214 21.73 9.34 13.11
C PRO A 214 22.53 10.40 12.35
N GLU A 215 22.52 10.31 11.01
CA GLU A 215 23.11 11.30 10.10
C GLU A 215 22.25 12.59 10.09
N LYS A 216 22.92 13.74 9.94
CA LYS A 216 22.19 14.99 9.69
C LYS A 216 21.53 14.98 8.31
N PRO A 217 20.34 15.59 8.15
CA PRO A 217 19.72 15.76 6.85
C PRO A 217 20.65 16.49 5.88
N LYS A 218 20.62 16.09 4.63
CA LYS A 218 21.36 16.79 3.56
C LYS A 218 20.77 18.20 3.38
N PRO A 219 21.61 19.20 3.08
CA PRO A 219 21.10 20.53 2.78
C PRO A 219 20.22 20.52 1.53
N LEU A 220 19.14 21.29 1.57
CA LEU A 220 18.26 21.48 0.44
C LEU A 220 18.93 22.32 -0.67
N SER A 221 18.67 21.99 -1.92
CA SER A 221 18.98 22.87 -3.03
C SER A 221 18.11 24.14 -2.98
N PRO A 222 18.45 25.23 -3.69
CA PRO A 222 17.63 26.44 -3.69
C PRO A 222 16.16 26.19 -4.04
N ALA A 223 15.90 25.39 -5.09
CA ALA A 223 14.53 25.04 -5.49
C ALA A 223 13.80 24.18 -4.45
N GLN A 224 14.50 23.25 -3.80
CA GLN A 224 13.93 22.45 -2.71
C GLN A 224 13.63 23.30 -1.46
N GLN A 225 14.52 24.26 -1.17
CA GLN A 225 14.33 25.18 -0.05
C GLN A 225 13.13 26.10 -0.28
N GLU A 226 12.95 26.58 -1.49
CA GLU A 226 11.79 27.35 -1.89
C GLU A 226 10.51 26.54 -1.76
N ALA A 227 10.49 25.30 -2.28
CA ALA A 227 9.37 24.40 -2.14
C ALA A 227 9.04 24.11 -0.67
N TYR A 228 10.05 23.85 0.16
CA TYR A 228 9.90 23.68 1.61
C TYR A 228 9.23 24.91 2.27
N ASN A 229 9.74 26.09 1.99
CA ASN A 229 9.20 27.35 2.54
C ASN A 229 7.74 27.57 2.11
N ASN A 230 7.43 27.30 0.82
CA ASN A 230 6.10 27.41 0.27
C ASN A 230 5.14 26.38 0.90
N ILE A 231 5.56 25.15 1.15
CA ILE A 231 4.76 24.13 1.86
C ILE A 231 4.44 24.64 3.29
N VAL A 232 5.44 25.10 4.01
CA VAL A 232 5.26 25.62 5.38
C VAL A 232 4.29 26.81 5.39
N PHE A 233 4.42 27.72 4.41
CA PHE A 233 3.50 28.85 4.26
C PHE A 233 2.08 28.41 3.92
N GLN A 234 1.91 27.46 3.00
CA GLN A 234 0.59 26.91 2.67
C GLN A 234 -0.08 26.22 3.86
N PHE A 235 0.68 25.54 4.71
CA PHE A 235 0.14 24.91 5.92
C PHE A 235 -0.44 25.90 6.94
N LEU A 236 -0.11 27.16 6.87
CA LEU A 236 -0.75 28.19 7.72
C LEU A 236 -2.22 28.41 7.32
N LYS A 237 -2.58 28.15 6.06
CA LYS A 237 -3.91 28.41 5.50
C LYS A 237 -4.69 27.14 5.16
N LYS A 238 -4.02 26.05 4.85
CA LYS A 238 -4.59 24.80 4.34
C LYS A 238 -4.10 23.60 5.14
N ARG A 239 -4.99 22.69 5.47
CA ARG A 239 -4.67 21.44 6.15
C ARG A 239 -3.99 20.42 5.22
N VAL A 240 -4.27 20.50 3.93
CA VAL A 240 -3.75 19.59 2.90
C VAL A 240 -3.01 20.42 1.85
N VAL A 241 -1.80 19.99 1.51
CA VAL A 241 -0.95 20.61 0.48
C VAL A 241 -0.52 19.54 -0.51
N LEU A 242 -0.64 19.84 -1.80
CA LEU A 242 -0.08 19.04 -2.90
C LEU A 242 1.30 19.58 -3.26
N LEU A 243 2.33 18.74 -3.18
CA LEU A 243 3.65 18.96 -3.76
C LEU A 243 3.70 18.25 -5.11
N HIS A 244 3.49 18.99 -6.18
CA HIS A 244 3.65 18.53 -7.55
C HIS A 244 5.10 18.72 -7.98
N GLY A 245 5.89 17.67 -7.92
CA GLY A 245 7.34 17.74 -8.22
C GLY A 245 7.73 16.71 -9.27
N VAL A 246 8.46 17.12 -10.30
CA VAL A 246 8.94 16.22 -11.37
C VAL A 246 9.71 15.02 -10.80
N THR A 247 9.80 13.95 -11.59
CA THR A 247 10.61 12.78 -11.20
C THR A 247 12.07 13.18 -10.95
N SER A 248 12.66 12.64 -9.86
CA SER A 248 14.03 12.97 -9.44
C SER A 248 14.27 14.43 -9.05
N SER A 249 13.23 15.18 -8.66
CA SER A 249 13.38 16.53 -8.08
C SER A 249 13.89 16.50 -6.63
N GLY A 250 13.93 15.31 -6.01
CA GLY A 250 14.38 15.15 -4.63
C GLY A 250 13.32 15.47 -3.59
N LYS A 251 12.04 15.27 -3.89
CA LYS A 251 10.92 15.41 -2.95
C LYS A 251 11.20 14.80 -1.57
N THR A 252 11.86 13.65 -1.54
CA THR A 252 12.20 12.94 -0.30
C THR A 252 13.06 13.78 0.65
N GLU A 253 13.98 14.63 0.14
CA GLU A 253 14.76 15.51 1.01
C GLU A 253 13.86 16.58 1.66
N VAL A 254 12.92 17.14 0.89
CA VAL A 254 11.92 18.08 1.43
C VAL A 254 11.08 17.40 2.52
N TYR A 255 10.69 16.14 2.31
CA TYR A 255 9.94 15.37 3.32
C TYR A 255 10.78 15.17 4.59
N ILE A 256 12.06 14.82 4.47
CA ILE A 256 12.95 14.64 5.63
C ILE A 256 13.02 15.92 6.47
N HIS A 257 13.12 17.08 5.85
CA HIS A 257 13.14 18.37 6.56
C HIS A 257 11.81 18.69 7.23
N LEU A 258 10.68 18.38 6.59
CA LEU A 258 9.34 18.55 7.20
C LEU A 258 9.13 17.59 8.37
N ILE A 259 9.61 16.35 8.26
CA ILE A 259 9.58 15.36 9.34
C ILE A 259 10.38 15.90 10.53
N ASN A 260 11.61 16.35 10.34
CA ASN A 260 12.43 16.90 11.42
C ASN A 260 11.74 18.07 12.12
N LYS A 261 11.13 18.99 11.37
CA LYS A 261 10.35 20.08 11.95
C LYS A 261 9.22 19.57 12.85
N ALA A 262 8.48 18.56 12.40
CA ALA A 262 7.40 17.95 13.20
C ALA A 262 7.94 17.27 14.49
N LEU A 263 9.12 16.62 14.39
CA LEU A 263 9.79 16.00 15.55
C LEU A 263 10.29 17.01 16.56
N GLU A 264 10.81 18.17 16.12
CA GLU A 264 11.18 19.29 17.00
C GLU A 264 9.97 19.82 17.79
N GLU A 265 8.78 19.77 17.17
CA GLU A 265 7.50 20.08 17.82
C GLU A 265 6.96 18.92 18.69
N LYS A 266 7.75 17.85 18.90
CA LYS A 266 7.38 16.62 19.63
C LYS A 266 6.12 15.94 19.10
N LYS A 267 5.88 16.02 17.79
CA LYS A 267 4.77 15.41 17.10
C LYS A 267 5.22 14.13 16.39
N GLN A 268 4.29 13.20 16.21
CA GLN A 268 4.50 11.98 15.42
C GLN A 268 4.19 12.25 13.95
N VAL A 269 4.82 11.46 13.08
CA VAL A 269 4.65 11.53 11.63
C VAL A 269 4.26 10.19 11.07
N LEU A 270 3.24 10.18 10.20
CA LEU A 270 2.88 9.05 9.36
C LEU A 270 3.36 9.32 7.93
N TYR A 271 4.28 8.51 7.42
CA TYR A 271 4.76 8.58 6.05
C TYR A 271 4.28 7.36 5.27
N LEU A 272 3.31 7.56 4.37
CA LEU A 272 2.73 6.52 3.54
C LEU A 272 3.43 6.44 2.19
N LEU A 273 3.78 5.21 1.82
CA LEU A 273 4.30 4.83 0.50
C LEU A 273 3.47 3.69 -0.09
N PRO A 274 3.36 3.60 -1.43
CA PRO A 274 2.90 2.36 -2.05
C PRO A 274 3.78 1.18 -1.60
N GLU A 275 3.17 0.01 -1.37
CA GLU A 275 3.90 -1.14 -0.83
C GLU A 275 5.13 -1.53 -1.65
N ILE A 276 5.04 -1.38 -2.96
CA ILE A 276 6.13 -1.66 -3.91
C ILE A 276 7.26 -0.62 -3.84
N ALA A 277 6.99 0.59 -3.34
CA ALA A 277 7.98 1.66 -3.16
C ALA A 277 8.69 1.59 -1.80
N LEU A 278 8.23 0.74 -0.87
CA LEU A 278 8.90 0.41 0.38
C LEU A 278 10.12 -0.48 0.12
N THR A 279 11.08 0.07 -0.63
CA THR A 279 12.33 -0.63 -0.97
C THR A 279 13.34 -0.55 0.17
N VAL A 280 14.31 -1.47 0.17
CA VAL A 280 15.45 -1.43 1.10
C VAL A 280 16.18 -0.09 1.00
N GLN A 281 16.31 0.48 -0.21
CA GLN A 281 16.97 1.78 -0.42
C GLN A 281 16.28 2.91 0.34
N MET A 282 14.94 2.99 0.26
CA MET A 282 14.16 4.02 0.97
C MET A 282 14.22 3.82 2.48
N THR A 283 14.02 2.59 2.94
CA THR A 283 14.05 2.28 4.37
C THR A 283 15.43 2.55 4.98
N THR A 284 16.51 2.16 4.29
CA THR A 284 17.90 2.42 4.73
C THR A 284 18.17 3.91 4.78
N ARG A 285 17.75 4.68 3.76
CA ARG A 285 17.92 6.13 3.72
C ARG A 285 17.26 6.83 4.91
N LEU A 286 16.01 6.46 5.24
CA LEU A 286 15.30 7.05 6.36
C LEU A 286 15.84 6.56 7.72
N LYS A 287 16.26 5.30 7.82
CA LYS A 287 16.93 4.77 9.02
C LYS A 287 18.20 5.52 9.34
N ARG A 288 19.02 5.89 8.35
CA ARG A 288 20.23 6.68 8.56
C ARG A 288 19.94 8.04 9.22
N VAL A 289 18.82 8.67 8.86
CA VAL A 289 18.45 9.99 9.41
C VAL A 289 17.72 9.89 10.74
N PHE A 290 16.78 8.96 10.86
CA PHE A 290 15.87 8.90 12.01
C PHE A 290 16.25 7.83 13.04
N GLY A 291 17.14 6.89 12.69
CA GLY A 291 17.61 5.84 13.59
C GLY A 291 16.47 5.05 14.24
N GLN A 292 16.52 4.89 15.55
CA GLN A 292 15.53 4.17 16.36
C GLN A 292 14.16 4.87 16.47
N ARG A 293 14.05 6.15 16.07
CA ARG A 293 12.78 6.88 16.04
C ARG A 293 11.85 6.42 14.93
N LEU A 294 12.39 5.67 13.91
CA LEU A 294 11.67 5.19 12.76
C LEU A 294 11.11 3.79 12.99
N GLY A 295 9.78 3.66 12.95
CA GLY A 295 9.08 2.39 12.82
C GLY A 295 8.68 2.11 11.37
N ILE A 296 8.78 0.87 10.92
CA ILE A 296 8.37 0.45 9.57
C ILE A 296 7.16 -0.47 9.72
N TYR A 297 6.10 -0.25 8.91
CA TYR A 297 4.88 -1.06 9.00
C TYR A 297 4.35 -1.43 7.61
N HIS A 298 4.39 -2.74 7.28
CA HIS A 298 3.92 -3.24 5.99
C HIS A 298 3.42 -4.70 6.08
N SER A 299 2.75 -5.18 5.05
CA SER A 299 2.13 -6.51 4.99
C SER A 299 3.12 -7.68 5.00
N ARG A 300 4.40 -7.45 4.69
CA ARG A 300 5.45 -8.48 4.71
C ARG A 300 5.93 -8.83 6.11
N TYR A 301 5.64 -8.00 7.10
CA TYR A 301 5.91 -8.34 8.49
C TYR A 301 4.98 -9.45 8.95
N SER A 302 5.51 -10.35 9.78
CA SER A 302 4.70 -11.35 10.48
C SER A 302 3.66 -10.66 11.34
N ASP A 303 2.61 -11.36 11.65
CA ASP A 303 1.55 -10.81 12.49
C ASP A 303 2.06 -10.40 13.88
N ALA A 304 2.98 -11.20 14.43
CA ALA A 304 3.61 -10.90 15.72
C ALA A 304 4.44 -9.60 15.71
N GLU A 305 5.20 -9.33 14.63
CA GLU A 305 5.92 -8.06 14.45
C GLU A 305 4.95 -6.88 14.36
N ARG A 306 3.83 -7.05 13.68
CA ARG A 306 2.79 -6.01 13.56
C ARG A 306 2.13 -5.70 14.91
N VAL A 307 1.89 -6.73 15.74
CA VAL A 307 1.39 -6.55 17.11
C VAL A 307 2.42 -5.80 17.97
N GLU A 308 3.70 -6.12 17.82
CA GLU A 308 4.77 -5.45 18.56
C GLU A 308 4.82 -3.94 18.24
N ILE A 309 4.74 -3.59 16.93
CA ILE A 309 4.67 -2.18 16.52
C ILE A 309 3.43 -1.49 17.07
N TRP A 310 2.27 -2.16 17.05
CA TRP A 310 1.03 -1.63 17.60
C TRP A 310 1.16 -1.30 19.09
N LYS A 311 1.67 -2.25 19.90
CA LYS A 311 1.91 -2.06 21.33
C LYS A 311 2.97 -0.98 21.61
N LYS A 312 4.03 -0.93 20.79
CA LYS A 312 5.05 0.12 20.88
C LYS A 312 4.45 1.50 20.65
N GLN A 313 3.52 1.65 19.72
CA GLN A 313 2.84 2.93 19.46
C GLN A 313 1.94 3.37 20.64
N LEU A 314 1.41 2.43 21.41
CA LEU A 314 0.63 2.73 22.63
C LEU A 314 1.51 2.94 23.86
N SER A 315 2.80 2.60 23.83
CA SER A 315 3.72 2.72 24.96
C SER A 315 4.09 4.17 25.27
N ALA A 316 4.78 4.40 26.40
CA ALA A 316 5.31 5.71 26.78
C ALA A 316 6.39 6.24 25.83
N SER A 317 7.05 5.36 25.04
CA SER A 317 8.08 5.71 24.06
C SER A 317 7.75 5.16 22.68
N PRO A 318 6.72 5.68 21.98
CA PRO A 318 6.33 5.23 20.67
C PRO A 318 7.36 5.60 19.61
N TYR A 319 7.31 4.95 18.44
CA TYR A 319 8.02 5.48 17.27
C TYR A 319 7.49 6.87 16.94
N GLU A 320 8.41 7.79 16.67
CA GLU A 320 8.06 9.16 16.30
C GLU A 320 7.71 9.29 14.82
N VAL A 321 8.33 8.46 13.97
CA VAL A 321 8.05 8.37 12.53
C VAL A 321 7.61 6.95 12.20
N ILE A 322 6.45 6.82 11.57
CA ILE A 322 6.00 5.55 10.99
C ILE A 322 6.08 5.65 9.47
N LEU A 323 6.94 4.81 8.89
CA LEU A 323 6.97 4.57 7.45
C LEU A 323 6.12 3.34 7.16
N GLY A 324 5.11 3.48 6.32
CA GLY A 324 4.24 2.33 6.08
C GLY A 324 3.50 2.34 4.76
N ALA A 325 2.92 1.18 4.46
CA ALA A 325 1.98 1.00 3.36
C ALA A 325 0.56 1.37 3.80
N ARG A 326 -0.40 1.10 2.94
CA ARG A 326 -1.84 1.37 3.12
C ARG A 326 -2.37 1.10 4.54
N SER A 327 -2.03 -0.04 5.14
CA SER A 327 -2.55 -0.44 6.45
C SER A 327 -1.99 0.35 7.64
N ALA A 328 -0.92 1.12 7.44
CA ALA A 328 -0.33 1.93 8.52
C ALA A 328 -1.25 3.06 9.02
N VAL A 329 -2.28 3.41 8.25
CA VAL A 329 -3.32 4.39 8.66
C VAL A 329 -4.12 3.95 9.90
N PHE A 330 -4.12 2.66 10.22
CA PHE A 330 -4.83 2.11 11.37
C PHE A 330 -4.03 2.12 12.67
N LEU A 331 -2.73 2.38 12.61
CA LEU A 331 -1.89 2.39 13.81
C LEU A 331 -2.34 3.45 14.83
N PRO A 332 -2.19 3.19 16.14
CA PRO A 332 -2.49 4.17 17.16
C PRO A 332 -1.39 5.24 17.21
N PHE A 333 -1.78 6.48 16.99
CA PHE A 333 -0.92 7.65 17.18
C PHE A 333 -1.37 8.41 18.43
N GLN A 334 -0.43 8.86 19.23
CA GLN A 334 -0.74 9.66 20.44
C GLN A 334 -0.72 11.15 20.12
N ARG A 335 0.18 11.60 19.22
CA ARG A 335 0.45 13.02 18.92
C ARG A 335 0.74 13.22 17.44
N LEU A 336 -0.11 12.69 16.54
CA LEU A 336 0.08 12.85 15.10
C LEU A 336 0.05 14.33 14.71
N GLY A 337 1.09 14.81 14.04
CA GLY A 337 1.19 16.21 13.60
C GLY A 337 1.37 16.38 12.10
N LEU A 338 1.90 15.36 11.43
CA LEU A 338 2.14 15.41 9.99
C LEU A 338 1.83 14.04 9.35
N VAL A 339 1.14 14.07 8.22
CA VAL A 339 0.95 12.91 7.35
C VAL A 339 1.56 13.23 5.99
N ILE A 340 2.44 12.39 5.50
CA ILE A 340 3.02 12.48 4.17
C ILE A 340 2.52 11.28 3.36
N ILE A 341 2.02 11.53 2.17
CA ILE A 341 1.58 10.49 1.23
C ILE A 341 2.34 10.70 -0.07
N ASP A 342 3.36 9.89 -0.27
CA ASP A 342 4.16 9.95 -1.50
C ASP A 342 3.55 9.05 -2.58
N GLU A 343 3.68 9.45 -3.84
CA GLU A 343 2.99 8.85 -4.98
C GLU A 343 1.47 8.75 -4.75
N GLU A 344 0.85 9.87 -4.32
CA GLU A 344 -0.55 9.93 -3.86
C GLU A 344 -1.59 9.40 -4.86
N HIS A 345 -1.24 9.44 -6.16
CA HIS A 345 -2.05 8.96 -7.28
C HIS A 345 -2.13 7.44 -7.38
N GLU A 346 -1.31 6.73 -6.59
CA GLU A 346 -1.11 5.30 -6.76
C GLU A 346 -2.35 4.47 -6.39
N GLY A 347 -2.85 3.69 -7.34
CA GLY A 347 -4.06 2.88 -7.15
C GLY A 347 -3.94 1.80 -6.07
N SER A 348 -2.73 1.41 -5.66
CA SER A 348 -2.53 0.43 -4.58
C SER A 348 -2.93 0.95 -3.19
N PHE A 349 -3.14 2.26 -3.04
CA PHE A 349 -3.73 2.84 -1.84
C PHE A 349 -5.22 2.50 -1.67
N LYS A 350 -5.91 2.06 -2.73
CA LYS A 350 -7.27 1.54 -2.64
C LYS A 350 -7.26 0.05 -2.29
N GLN A 351 -7.97 -0.31 -1.23
CA GLN A 351 -8.26 -1.72 -0.93
C GLN A 351 -9.45 -2.18 -1.75
N GLN A 352 -9.26 -3.21 -2.58
CA GLN A 352 -10.35 -3.77 -3.39
C GLN A 352 -11.03 -4.94 -2.70
N ASP A 353 -10.24 -5.83 -2.09
CA ASP A 353 -10.70 -7.00 -1.36
C ASP A 353 -9.67 -7.37 -0.29
N PRO A 354 -10.08 -7.80 0.91
CA PRO A 354 -11.46 -7.83 1.43
C PRO A 354 -12.05 -6.45 1.76
N ALA A 355 -13.32 -6.41 2.20
CA ALA A 355 -13.90 -5.21 2.81
C ALA A 355 -13.12 -4.80 4.09
N PRO A 356 -13.12 -3.50 4.47
CA PRO A 356 -13.69 -2.33 3.78
C PRO A 356 -12.87 -1.94 2.55
N ARG A 357 -13.54 -1.44 1.49
CA ARG A 357 -12.89 -0.98 0.25
C ARG A 357 -12.44 0.47 0.38
N TYR A 358 -11.65 0.75 1.41
CA TYR A 358 -11.17 2.09 1.71
C TYR A 358 -9.99 2.52 0.81
N HIS A 359 -9.83 3.83 0.66
CA HIS A 359 -8.66 4.45 0.02
C HIS A 359 -7.77 5.08 1.08
N ALA A 360 -6.52 4.61 1.22
CA ALA A 360 -5.65 5.05 2.31
C ALA A 360 -5.33 6.54 2.25
N ARG A 361 -5.21 7.17 1.06
CA ARG A 361 -5.03 8.60 0.91
C ARG A 361 -6.17 9.37 1.61
N SER A 362 -7.42 9.08 1.26
CA SER A 362 -8.58 9.75 1.83
C SER A 362 -8.73 9.45 3.33
N THR A 363 -8.44 8.20 3.72
CA THR A 363 -8.45 7.77 5.12
C THR A 363 -7.38 8.48 5.95
N ALA A 364 -6.18 8.66 5.41
CA ALA A 364 -5.08 9.35 6.08
C ALA A 364 -5.33 10.86 6.21
N ILE A 365 -5.95 11.50 5.21
CA ILE A 365 -6.42 12.90 5.31
C ILE A 365 -7.44 13.03 6.45
N MET A 366 -8.37 12.06 6.57
CA MET A 366 -9.36 12.08 7.63
C MET A 366 -8.76 11.80 9.00
N LEU A 367 -7.81 10.85 9.07
CA LEU A 367 -7.02 10.62 10.29
C LEU A 367 -6.32 11.90 10.73
N ALA A 368 -5.61 12.56 9.81
CA ALA A 368 -4.95 13.84 10.09
C ALA A 368 -5.93 14.88 10.61
N ASN A 369 -7.13 14.96 10.05
CA ASN A 369 -8.15 15.89 10.50
C ASN A 369 -8.59 15.65 11.95
N TYR A 370 -8.73 14.38 12.39
CA TYR A 370 -9.07 14.05 13.78
C TYR A 370 -7.98 14.43 14.78
N TYR A 371 -6.72 14.49 14.34
CA TYR A 371 -5.60 14.97 15.18
C TYR A 371 -5.28 16.46 15.02
N GLY A 372 -5.98 17.17 14.12
CA GLY A 372 -5.58 18.54 13.75
C GLY A 372 -4.24 18.60 13.01
N ALA A 373 -3.75 17.48 12.49
CA ALA A 373 -2.48 17.35 11.79
C ALA A 373 -2.54 17.89 10.34
N GLN A 374 -1.37 18.18 9.79
CA GLN A 374 -1.16 18.61 8.40
C GLN A 374 -0.98 17.39 7.49
N THR A 375 -1.37 17.51 6.23
CA THR A 375 -1.18 16.45 5.23
C THR A 375 -0.46 16.99 4.01
N LEU A 376 0.65 16.34 3.63
CA LEU A 376 1.37 16.58 2.39
C LEU A 376 1.11 15.44 1.43
N LEU A 377 0.63 15.75 0.23
CA LEU A 377 0.47 14.83 -0.88
C LEU A 377 1.62 15.07 -1.86
N GLY A 378 2.45 14.09 -2.11
CA GLY A 378 3.59 14.23 -2.99
C GLY A 378 3.46 13.34 -4.22
N THR A 379 3.77 13.88 -5.41
CA THR A 379 3.75 13.12 -6.65
C THR A 379 4.41 13.90 -7.81
N ALA A 380 4.80 13.16 -8.84
CA ALA A 380 5.20 13.76 -10.13
C ALA A 380 4.01 13.86 -11.11
N THR A 381 2.99 13.07 -10.90
CA THR A 381 1.81 12.94 -11.75
C THR A 381 0.57 12.89 -10.85
N PRO A 382 0.04 14.05 -10.43
CA PRO A 382 -1.11 14.08 -9.52
C PRO A 382 -2.30 13.29 -10.03
N SER A 383 -3.10 12.74 -9.12
CA SER A 383 -4.43 12.26 -9.51
C SER A 383 -5.32 13.44 -9.87
N THR A 384 -6.21 13.22 -10.84
CA THR A 384 -7.12 14.28 -11.34
C THR A 384 -7.92 14.92 -10.21
N GLU A 385 -8.38 14.13 -9.25
CA GLU A 385 -9.14 14.60 -8.09
C GLU A 385 -8.30 15.46 -7.14
N THR A 386 -7.04 15.06 -6.89
CA THR A 386 -6.13 15.82 -6.02
C THR A 386 -5.77 17.16 -6.66
N TYR A 387 -5.43 17.13 -7.95
CA TYR A 387 -5.09 18.35 -8.67
C TYR A 387 -6.29 19.31 -8.79
N TYR A 388 -7.50 18.78 -9.03
CA TYR A 388 -8.73 19.55 -8.99
C TYR A 388 -8.93 20.25 -7.64
N ASN A 389 -8.75 19.53 -6.54
CA ASN A 389 -8.86 20.12 -5.20
C ASN A 389 -7.79 21.21 -4.94
N ALA A 390 -6.61 21.07 -5.53
CA ALA A 390 -5.56 22.10 -5.45
C ALA A 390 -5.90 23.33 -6.31
N GLN A 391 -6.34 23.12 -7.56
CA GLN A 391 -6.73 24.21 -8.46
C GLN A 391 -7.95 25.00 -7.96
N THR A 392 -8.91 24.34 -7.34
CA THR A 392 -10.09 25.01 -6.75
C THR A 392 -9.79 25.67 -5.39
N GLY A 393 -8.54 25.60 -4.92
CA GLY A 393 -8.12 26.21 -3.66
C GLY A 393 -8.57 25.47 -2.40
N LYS A 394 -9.12 24.27 -2.52
CA LYS A 394 -9.41 23.40 -1.36
C LYS A 394 -8.12 22.89 -0.73
N TYR A 395 -7.12 22.52 -1.54
CA TYR A 395 -5.76 22.18 -1.10
C TYR A 395 -4.79 23.29 -1.46
N GLY A 396 -3.66 23.39 -0.77
CA GLY A 396 -2.52 24.19 -1.21
C GLY A 396 -1.81 23.49 -2.39
N LEU A 397 -1.24 24.27 -3.30
CA LEU A 397 -0.41 23.76 -4.39
C LEU A 397 1.00 24.33 -4.24
N VAL A 398 1.99 23.47 -4.32
CA VAL A 398 3.42 23.81 -4.41
C VAL A 398 4.02 23.00 -5.54
N GLU A 399 4.76 23.66 -6.42
CA GLU A 399 5.39 23.03 -7.56
C GLU A 399 6.91 22.96 -7.39
N LEU A 400 7.50 21.84 -7.81
CA LEU A 400 8.94 21.61 -7.84
C LEU A 400 9.31 21.08 -9.24
N THR A 401 9.46 22.00 -10.17
CA THR A 401 9.56 21.73 -11.61
C THR A 401 10.96 21.37 -12.11
N THR A 402 11.99 21.55 -11.28
CA THR A 402 13.38 21.25 -11.63
C THR A 402 13.83 19.91 -11.06
N ARG A 403 14.64 19.18 -11.83
CA ARG A 403 15.32 17.99 -11.32
C ARG A 403 16.50 18.37 -10.42
N TYR A 404 16.85 17.50 -9.49
CA TYR A 404 18.04 17.69 -8.66
C TYR A 404 19.29 17.79 -9.55
N LYS A 405 20.14 18.81 -9.30
CA LYS A 405 21.33 19.17 -10.12
C LYS A 405 21.01 19.57 -11.56
N ASP A 406 19.83 20.11 -11.82
CA ASP A 406 19.40 20.64 -13.12
C ASP A 406 19.59 19.67 -14.31
N ILE A 407 19.50 18.37 -14.04
CA ILE A 407 19.60 17.33 -15.07
C ILE A 407 18.38 17.45 -16.01
N ALA A 408 18.60 17.61 -17.30
CA ALA A 408 17.54 17.70 -18.30
C ALA A 408 16.64 16.45 -18.27
N LEU A 409 15.35 16.66 -18.58
CA LEU A 409 14.40 15.56 -18.80
C LEU A 409 14.88 14.69 -19.96
N PRO A 410 14.58 13.37 -19.97
CA PRO A 410 14.98 12.49 -21.07
C PRO A 410 14.36 12.94 -22.38
N GLU A 411 15.03 12.65 -23.49
CA GLU A 411 14.47 12.82 -24.81
C GLU A 411 13.47 11.70 -25.08
N ILE A 412 12.21 12.02 -25.41
CA ILE A 412 11.20 11.03 -25.76
C ILE A 412 11.01 11.08 -27.28
N LYS A 413 11.34 9.97 -27.95
CA LYS A 413 11.10 9.78 -29.39
C LYS A 413 9.88 8.87 -29.57
N VAL A 414 8.87 9.39 -30.21
CA VAL A 414 7.68 8.63 -30.58
C VAL A 414 7.98 7.82 -31.84
N VAL A 415 7.66 6.53 -31.79
CA VAL A 415 7.84 5.62 -32.92
C VAL A 415 6.45 5.17 -33.39
N ASP A 416 6.05 5.61 -34.58
CA ASP A 416 4.84 5.11 -35.24
C ASP A 416 5.08 3.68 -35.72
N VAL A 417 4.46 2.73 -34.99
CA VAL A 417 4.57 1.30 -35.32
C VAL A 417 3.54 0.85 -36.36
N LYS A 418 2.57 1.70 -36.74
CA LYS A 418 1.54 1.37 -37.72
C LYS A 418 2.16 1.18 -39.11
N ASP A 419 2.99 2.15 -39.56
CA ASP A 419 3.69 2.05 -40.86
C ASP A 419 4.73 0.94 -40.84
N LEU A 420 5.50 0.79 -39.75
CA LEU A 420 6.48 -0.28 -39.59
C LEU A 420 5.84 -1.69 -39.64
N ARG A 421 4.66 -1.86 -39.05
CA ARG A 421 3.90 -3.12 -39.14
C ARG A 421 3.44 -3.41 -40.59
N ARG A 422 2.89 -2.39 -41.25
CA ARG A 422 2.44 -2.50 -42.63
C ARG A 422 3.58 -2.92 -43.59
N ARG A 423 4.76 -2.36 -43.36
CA ARG A 423 5.98 -2.70 -44.12
C ARG A 423 6.69 -3.96 -43.63
N LYS A 424 6.17 -4.65 -42.62
CA LYS A 424 6.77 -5.85 -41.99
C LYS A 424 8.19 -5.65 -41.47
N LEU A 425 8.50 -4.44 -41.02
CA LEU A 425 9.83 -4.07 -40.49
C LEU A 425 9.96 -4.32 -38.98
N MET A 426 8.87 -4.65 -38.29
CA MET A 426 8.89 -4.98 -36.86
C MET A 426 9.50 -6.36 -36.62
N ASN A 427 10.35 -6.48 -35.59
CA ASN A 427 10.84 -7.76 -35.11
C ASN A 427 10.10 -8.12 -33.79
N GLY A 428 8.98 -8.84 -33.92
CA GLY A 428 8.06 -9.05 -32.81
C GLY A 428 7.51 -7.73 -32.27
N PRO A 429 7.66 -7.41 -30.97
CA PRO A 429 7.22 -6.15 -30.39
C PRO A 429 8.24 -4.99 -30.57
N PHE A 430 9.38 -5.26 -31.17
CA PHE A 430 10.49 -4.31 -31.24
C PHE A 430 10.57 -3.62 -32.59
N SER A 431 10.59 -2.29 -32.59
CA SER A 431 10.86 -1.47 -33.78
C SER A 431 12.35 -1.35 -34.10
N PRO A 432 12.76 -1.15 -35.36
CA PRO A 432 14.14 -0.95 -35.72
C PRO A 432 14.83 0.21 -34.96
N PRO A 433 14.20 1.39 -34.75
CA PRO A 433 14.79 2.45 -33.94
C PRO A 433 15.07 2.02 -32.50
N LEU A 434 14.16 1.22 -31.88
CA LEU A 434 14.37 0.71 -30.53
C LEU A 434 15.55 -0.27 -30.49
N LEU A 435 15.61 -1.23 -31.41
CA LEU A 435 16.69 -2.21 -31.47
C LEU A 435 18.06 -1.53 -31.69
N SER A 436 18.13 -0.50 -32.54
CA SER A 436 19.34 0.29 -32.75
C SER A 436 19.80 1.02 -31.49
N ALA A 437 18.84 1.67 -30.77
CA ALA A 437 19.16 2.38 -29.52
C ALA A 437 19.62 1.39 -28.42
N VAL A 438 18.98 0.23 -28.31
CA VAL A 438 19.37 -0.83 -27.36
C VAL A 438 20.78 -1.32 -27.66
N ARG A 439 21.08 -1.66 -28.93
CA ARG A 439 22.41 -2.12 -29.33
C ARG A 439 23.49 -1.11 -28.94
N SER A 440 23.28 0.14 -29.32
CA SER A 440 24.22 1.21 -28.99
C SER A 440 24.41 1.41 -27.48
N ALA A 441 23.36 1.25 -26.67
CA ALA A 441 23.49 1.33 -25.21
C ALA A 441 24.30 0.17 -24.63
N LEU A 442 24.02 -1.08 -25.09
CA LEU A 442 24.74 -2.27 -24.63
C LEU A 442 26.22 -2.24 -25.02
N GLU A 443 26.56 -1.77 -26.25
CA GLU A 443 27.92 -1.57 -26.70
C GLU A 443 28.70 -0.57 -25.84
N ARG A 444 28.02 0.44 -25.29
CA ARG A 444 28.63 1.40 -24.34
C ARG A 444 28.67 0.91 -22.89
N GLY A 445 28.22 -0.32 -22.61
CA GLY A 445 28.13 -0.87 -21.25
C GLY A 445 27.06 -0.20 -20.40
N GLU A 446 26.10 0.46 -21.01
CA GLU A 446 24.95 1.09 -20.35
C GLU A 446 23.78 0.11 -20.18
N GLN A 447 22.80 0.50 -19.38
CA GLN A 447 21.66 -0.35 -19.06
C GLN A 447 20.40 0.11 -19.79
N VAL A 448 19.49 -0.85 -20.03
CA VAL A 448 18.24 -0.65 -20.75
C VAL A 448 17.06 -1.12 -19.90
N ILE A 449 15.95 -0.38 -19.93
CA ILE A 449 14.66 -0.83 -19.40
C ILE A 449 13.67 -1.00 -20.55
N LEU A 450 13.03 -2.16 -20.63
CA LEU A 450 11.93 -2.43 -21.55
C LEU A 450 10.62 -2.57 -20.75
N PHE A 451 9.74 -1.61 -20.97
CA PHE A 451 8.48 -1.53 -20.25
C PHE A 451 7.34 -2.10 -21.09
N GLN A 452 6.61 -3.06 -20.51
CA GLN A 452 5.40 -3.62 -21.06
C GLN A 452 4.30 -3.62 -20.01
N ASN A 453 3.23 -2.87 -20.21
CA ASN A 453 2.09 -2.94 -19.31
C ASN A 453 1.29 -4.23 -19.54
N ARG A 454 1.20 -5.09 -18.49
CA ARG A 454 0.46 -6.36 -18.53
C ARG A 454 -0.83 -6.32 -17.69
N ARG A 455 -1.11 -5.26 -16.94
CA ARG A 455 -2.27 -5.26 -16.04
C ARG A 455 -3.59 -5.26 -16.81
N GLY A 456 -4.45 -6.20 -16.45
CA GLY A 456 -5.85 -6.29 -16.88
C GLY A 456 -5.98 -6.73 -18.34
N PHE A 457 -5.91 -8.02 -18.58
CA PHE A 457 -6.34 -8.59 -19.86
C PHE A 457 -7.88 -8.50 -19.94
N ALA A 458 -8.40 -7.27 -20.18
CA ALA A 458 -9.72 -7.18 -20.77
C ALA A 458 -9.56 -7.64 -22.22
N PRO A 459 -10.24 -8.70 -22.66
CA PRO A 459 -10.17 -9.13 -24.04
C PRO A 459 -10.77 -8.03 -24.92
N MET A 460 -9.90 -7.25 -25.56
CA MET A 460 -10.27 -6.22 -26.53
C MET A 460 -9.97 -6.73 -27.93
N ILE A 461 -10.68 -6.21 -28.91
CA ILE A 461 -10.35 -6.37 -30.32
C ILE A 461 -9.51 -5.18 -30.76
N GLU A 462 -8.41 -5.43 -31.44
CA GLU A 462 -7.57 -4.43 -32.11
C GLU A 462 -7.38 -4.85 -33.58
N CYS A 463 -7.51 -3.90 -34.48
CA CYS A 463 -7.10 -4.11 -35.86
C CYS A 463 -5.57 -4.21 -35.94
N HIS A 464 -5.05 -5.34 -36.42
CA HIS A 464 -3.61 -5.57 -36.50
C HIS A 464 -2.89 -4.59 -37.45
N THR A 465 -3.60 -4.11 -38.46
CA THR A 465 -3.04 -3.19 -39.49
C THR A 465 -3.00 -1.74 -39.04
N CYS A 466 -4.13 -1.20 -38.54
CA CYS A 466 -4.23 0.22 -38.25
C CYS A 466 -4.32 0.56 -36.74
N GLY A 467 -4.40 -0.44 -35.86
CA GLY A 467 -4.50 -0.22 -34.44
C GLY A 467 -5.88 0.23 -33.92
N TRP A 468 -6.90 0.25 -34.80
CA TRP A 468 -8.25 0.62 -34.40
C TRP A 468 -8.81 -0.31 -33.32
N VAL A 469 -9.42 0.30 -32.28
CA VAL A 469 -10.09 -0.40 -31.17
C VAL A 469 -11.52 0.14 -31.06
N PRO A 470 -12.55 -0.73 -30.95
CA PRO A 470 -13.94 -0.30 -30.82
C PRO A 470 -14.17 0.41 -29.47
N LYS A 471 -14.84 1.55 -29.53
CA LYS A 471 -15.24 2.37 -28.38
C LYS A 471 -16.75 2.41 -28.20
N CYS A 472 -17.20 2.70 -26.99
CA CYS A 472 -18.61 2.90 -26.68
C CYS A 472 -19.04 4.31 -27.06
N ASP A 473 -20.10 4.46 -27.85
CA ASP A 473 -20.62 5.77 -28.27
C ASP A 473 -21.16 6.62 -27.09
N ASN A 474 -21.57 5.95 -25.99
CA ASN A 474 -22.15 6.64 -24.82
C ASN A 474 -21.13 6.99 -23.73
N CYS A 475 -19.95 6.34 -23.70
CA CYS A 475 -19.01 6.42 -22.58
C CYS A 475 -17.58 6.74 -22.98
N ASP A 476 -17.27 6.75 -24.27
CA ASP A 476 -15.94 6.93 -24.87
C ASP A 476 -14.84 6.00 -24.30
N VAL A 477 -15.23 4.86 -23.75
CA VAL A 477 -14.31 3.81 -23.28
C VAL A 477 -14.26 2.68 -24.29
N SER A 478 -13.11 2.00 -24.36
CA SER A 478 -12.97 0.82 -25.21
C SER A 478 -13.92 -0.28 -24.78
N LEU A 479 -14.43 -1.05 -25.77
CA LEU A 479 -15.36 -2.15 -25.55
C LEU A 479 -14.61 -3.43 -25.21
N THR A 480 -15.18 -4.23 -24.31
CA THR A 480 -14.65 -5.55 -23.94
C THR A 480 -15.29 -6.65 -24.77
N LEU A 481 -14.49 -7.54 -25.35
CA LEU A 481 -14.95 -8.70 -26.11
C LEU A 481 -15.38 -9.85 -25.18
N HIS A 482 -16.62 -10.24 -25.24
CA HIS A 482 -17.15 -11.47 -24.64
C HIS A 482 -17.14 -12.60 -25.67
N LYS A 483 -16.03 -13.34 -25.74
CA LYS A 483 -15.83 -14.42 -26.75
C LYS A 483 -16.96 -15.44 -26.79
N ASN A 484 -17.49 -15.83 -25.62
CA ASN A 484 -18.55 -16.84 -25.51
C ASN A 484 -19.88 -16.38 -26.14
N MET A 485 -20.12 -15.07 -26.22
CA MET A 485 -21.34 -14.48 -26.80
C MET A 485 -21.09 -13.78 -28.12
N ASN A 486 -19.83 -13.73 -28.57
CA ASN A 486 -19.39 -13.00 -29.76
C ASN A 486 -19.91 -11.55 -29.79
N GLN A 487 -19.78 -10.86 -28.66
CA GLN A 487 -20.29 -9.50 -28.47
C GLN A 487 -19.25 -8.59 -27.82
N LEU A 488 -19.34 -7.31 -28.15
CA LEU A 488 -18.58 -6.23 -27.51
C LEU A 488 -19.47 -5.52 -26.51
N THR A 489 -19.05 -5.39 -25.26
CA THR A 489 -19.86 -4.77 -24.20
C THR A 489 -19.12 -3.62 -23.54
N CYS A 490 -19.82 -2.53 -23.30
CA CYS A 490 -19.37 -1.44 -22.44
C CYS A 490 -19.67 -1.76 -20.98
N HIS A 491 -18.64 -1.90 -20.13
CA HIS A 491 -18.83 -2.19 -18.71
C HIS A 491 -19.22 -0.99 -17.85
N TYR A 492 -19.50 0.16 -18.48
CA TYR A 492 -19.98 1.38 -17.79
C TYR A 492 -21.47 1.60 -17.98
N CYS A 493 -22.00 1.45 -19.19
CA CYS A 493 -23.41 1.64 -19.46
C CYS A 493 -24.16 0.34 -19.83
N GLY A 494 -23.47 -0.79 -19.96
CA GLY A 494 -24.07 -2.08 -20.34
C GLY A 494 -24.40 -2.22 -21.84
N PHE A 495 -24.15 -1.19 -22.64
CA PHE A 495 -24.49 -1.23 -24.08
C PHE A 495 -23.66 -2.31 -24.80
N THR A 496 -24.31 -3.07 -25.67
CA THR A 496 -23.71 -4.19 -26.36
C THR A 496 -23.70 -3.95 -27.88
N TYR A 497 -22.58 -4.26 -28.51
CA TYR A 497 -22.34 -4.07 -29.94
C TYR A 497 -21.97 -5.40 -30.57
N ALA A 498 -22.29 -5.56 -31.85
CA ALA A 498 -21.83 -6.70 -32.63
C ALA A 498 -20.32 -6.61 -32.87
N VAL A 499 -19.63 -7.75 -32.92
CA VAL A 499 -18.23 -7.81 -33.33
C VAL A 499 -18.13 -7.51 -34.81
N PRO A 500 -17.43 -6.47 -35.26
CA PRO A 500 -17.30 -6.16 -36.68
C PRO A 500 -16.47 -7.25 -37.36
N THR A 501 -16.86 -7.61 -38.59
CA THR A 501 -16.13 -8.56 -39.42
C THR A 501 -14.96 -7.94 -40.19
N LYS A 502 -15.01 -6.62 -40.36
CA LYS A 502 -13.99 -5.78 -40.98
C LYS A 502 -13.73 -4.54 -40.13
N CYS A 503 -12.49 -4.09 -40.14
CA CYS A 503 -12.13 -2.84 -39.45
C CYS A 503 -12.85 -1.63 -40.09
N PRO A 504 -13.65 -0.85 -39.36
CA PRO A 504 -14.33 0.32 -39.90
C PRO A 504 -13.37 1.42 -40.39
N ASN A 505 -12.14 1.45 -39.87
CA ASN A 505 -11.15 2.45 -40.19
C ASN A 505 -10.33 2.15 -41.45
N CYS A 506 -9.94 0.89 -41.71
CA CYS A 506 -9.06 0.54 -42.83
C CYS A 506 -9.59 -0.59 -43.69
N GLY A 507 -10.73 -1.20 -43.40
CA GLY A 507 -11.35 -2.27 -44.17
C GLY A 507 -10.76 -3.67 -43.99
N GLU A 508 -9.65 -3.82 -43.26
CA GLU A 508 -8.98 -5.09 -43.02
C GLU A 508 -9.79 -6.04 -42.12
N THR A 509 -9.62 -7.35 -42.36
CA THR A 509 -10.35 -8.37 -41.61
C THR A 509 -9.57 -8.93 -40.43
N ASP A 510 -8.28 -8.59 -40.29
CA ASP A 510 -7.42 -9.06 -39.18
C ASP A 510 -7.67 -8.32 -37.90
N LEU A 511 -8.78 -8.66 -37.22
CA LEU A 511 -9.17 -8.18 -35.93
C LEU A 511 -8.81 -9.22 -34.87
N ARG A 512 -7.85 -8.93 -34.00
CA ARG A 512 -7.34 -9.91 -33.02
C ARG A 512 -7.42 -9.39 -31.59
N GLY A 513 -7.70 -10.31 -30.65
CA GLY A 513 -7.41 -10.08 -29.25
C GLY A 513 -5.91 -10.15 -29.00
N ARG A 514 -5.30 -9.14 -28.35
CA ARG A 514 -3.84 -9.02 -28.26
C ARG A 514 -3.32 -9.00 -26.82
N GLY A 515 -2.15 -9.62 -26.61
CA GLY A 515 -1.30 -9.48 -25.45
C GLY A 515 0.00 -10.28 -25.58
N TYR A 516 1.15 -9.59 -25.49
CA TYR A 516 2.44 -10.24 -25.27
C TYR A 516 2.72 -10.29 -23.76
N GLY A 517 2.97 -11.48 -23.21
CA GLY A 517 3.49 -11.64 -21.85
C GLY A 517 4.97 -11.22 -21.79
N THR A 518 5.42 -10.78 -20.61
CA THR A 518 6.83 -10.42 -20.36
C THR A 518 7.80 -11.57 -20.64
N GLU A 519 7.39 -12.81 -20.40
CA GLU A 519 8.14 -14.03 -20.73
C GLU A 519 8.42 -14.15 -22.24
N LYS A 520 7.39 -14.00 -23.08
CA LYS A 520 7.56 -14.04 -24.54
C LYS A 520 8.43 -12.88 -25.05
N ILE A 521 8.38 -11.71 -24.39
CA ILE A 521 9.24 -10.57 -24.72
C ILE A 521 10.69 -10.90 -24.38
N GLU A 522 10.93 -11.51 -23.21
CA GLU A 522 12.25 -11.97 -22.76
C GLU A 522 12.85 -12.96 -23.76
N ASP A 523 12.09 -14.01 -24.14
CA ASP A 523 12.54 -15.03 -25.10
C ASP A 523 12.91 -14.45 -26.46
N GLN A 524 12.06 -13.57 -27.01
CA GLN A 524 12.32 -12.92 -28.30
C GLN A 524 13.51 -11.95 -28.22
N PHE A 525 13.65 -11.24 -27.10
CA PHE A 525 14.77 -10.32 -26.90
C PHE A 525 16.10 -11.09 -26.77
N ALA A 526 16.12 -12.21 -26.04
CA ALA A 526 17.30 -13.05 -25.89
C ALA A 526 17.79 -13.63 -27.23
N GLN A 527 16.87 -13.93 -28.17
CA GLN A 527 17.23 -14.37 -29.53
C GLN A 527 17.91 -13.24 -30.34
N LEU A 528 17.49 -11.98 -30.11
CA LEU A 528 18.06 -10.80 -30.83
C LEU A 528 19.37 -10.30 -30.25
N PHE A 529 19.57 -10.50 -28.95
CA PHE A 529 20.72 -10.06 -28.18
C PHE A 529 21.20 -11.18 -27.24
N PRO A 530 21.87 -12.21 -27.79
CA PRO A 530 22.33 -13.36 -26.97
C PRO A 530 23.33 -12.97 -25.88
N GLU A 531 24.05 -11.85 -26.07
CA GLU A 531 25.01 -11.29 -25.11
C GLU A 531 24.36 -10.53 -23.94
N ALA A 532 23.08 -10.20 -24.03
CA ALA A 532 22.38 -9.44 -23.02
C ALA A 532 22.10 -10.28 -21.77
N LYS A 533 22.41 -9.69 -20.61
CA LYS A 533 22.07 -10.25 -19.29
C LYS A 533 20.71 -9.71 -18.86
N ILE A 534 19.66 -10.44 -19.18
CA ILE A 534 18.28 -10.03 -18.98
C ILE A 534 17.84 -10.34 -17.53
N ALA A 535 17.16 -9.38 -16.91
CA ALA A 535 16.38 -9.58 -15.69
C ALA A 535 14.91 -9.28 -15.98
N ARG A 536 14.01 -10.17 -15.53
CA ARG A 536 12.56 -9.96 -15.64
C ARG A 536 11.96 -9.58 -14.30
N MET A 537 11.14 -8.52 -14.30
CA MET A 537 10.47 -7.99 -13.11
C MET A 537 8.96 -7.89 -13.35
N ASP A 538 8.25 -8.93 -13.01
CA ASP A 538 6.79 -9.02 -13.05
C ASP A 538 6.25 -9.72 -11.79
N LEU A 539 4.92 -9.88 -11.72
CA LEU A 539 4.29 -10.52 -10.56
C LEU A 539 4.76 -11.98 -10.36
N ASP A 540 5.07 -12.69 -11.47
CA ASP A 540 5.46 -14.11 -11.40
C ASP A 540 6.88 -14.26 -10.86
N THR A 541 7.80 -13.39 -11.27
CA THR A 541 9.21 -13.42 -10.83
C THR A 541 9.44 -12.82 -9.44
N THR A 542 8.47 -12.08 -8.90
CA THR A 542 8.61 -11.34 -7.64
C THR A 542 7.72 -11.87 -6.50
N ARG A 543 7.22 -13.11 -6.60
CA ARG A 543 6.34 -13.72 -5.58
C ARG A 543 7.02 -13.97 -4.24
N THR A 544 8.34 -14.24 -4.22
CA THR A 544 9.06 -14.50 -2.97
C THR A 544 9.58 -13.21 -2.35
N LYS A 545 9.65 -13.16 -1.01
CA LYS A 545 10.04 -11.98 -0.23
C LYS A 545 11.33 -11.30 -0.73
N ASN A 546 12.32 -12.08 -1.12
CA ASN A 546 13.64 -11.57 -1.48
C ASN A 546 13.89 -11.49 -3.00
N ALA A 547 12.98 -12.01 -3.85
CA ALA A 547 13.20 -12.03 -5.29
C ALA A 547 13.20 -10.62 -5.90
N TYR A 548 12.26 -9.77 -5.47
CA TYR A 548 12.19 -8.38 -5.91
C TYR A 548 13.48 -7.61 -5.57
N GLU A 549 13.94 -7.72 -4.33
CA GLU A 549 15.14 -7.03 -3.84
C GLU A 549 16.39 -7.53 -4.54
N ARG A 550 16.49 -8.83 -4.79
CA ARG A 550 17.60 -9.43 -5.52
C ARG A 550 17.67 -8.92 -6.95
N ILE A 551 16.56 -8.88 -7.69
CA ILE A 551 16.52 -8.37 -9.06
C ILE A 551 17.00 -6.90 -9.11
N ILE A 552 16.54 -6.06 -8.18
CA ILE A 552 16.95 -4.65 -8.09
C ILE A 552 18.44 -4.55 -7.77
N HIS A 553 18.90 -5.33 -6.80
CA HIS A 553 20.30 -5.32 -6.41
C HIS A 553 21.21 -5.76 -7.57
N ASP A 554 20.88 -6.86 -8.24
CA ASP A 554 21.66 -7.38 -9.37
C ASP A 554 21.69 -6.41 -10.54
N PHE A 555 20.56 -5.75 -10.83
CA PHE A 555 20.51 -4.72 -11.86
C PHE A 555 21.31 -3.47 -11.44
N SER A 556 21.20 -3.02 -10.21
CA SER A 556 21.97 -1.87 -9.70
C SER A 556 23.48 -2.10 -9.73
N GLN A 557 23.92 -3.35 -9.47
CA GLN A 557 25.34 -3.72 -9.52
C GLN A 557 25.85 -3.99 -10.94
N GLY A 558 24.97 -3.96 -11.96
CA GLY A 558 25.33 -4.24 -13.35
C GLY A 558 25.53 -5.73 -13.65
N ARG A 559 25.05 -6.64 -12.79
CA ARG A 559 25.02 -8.08 -13.06
C ARG A 559 24.04 -8.43 -14.16
N SER A 560 22.99 -7.64 -14.33
CA SER A 560 22.12 -7.60 -15.50
C SER A 560 22.17 -6.23 -16.15
N ASN A 561 22.06 -6.19 -17.50
CA ASN A 561 22.12 -4.96 -18.28
C ASN A 561 20.80 -4.60 -18.98
N VAL A 562 19.85 -5.53 -19.02
CA VAL A 562 18.50 -5.31 -19.54
C VAL A 562 17.48 -5.70 -18.48
N LEU A 563 16.55 -4.79 -18.18
CA LEU A 563 15.43 -5.04 -17.26
C LEU A 563 14.14 -4.99 -18.05
N ILE A 564 13.45 -6.15 -18.17
CA ILE A 564 12.14 -6.27 -18.80
C ILE A 564 11.10 -6.31 -17.70
N GLY A 565 10.13 -5.39 -17.70
CA GLY A 565 9.16 -5.42 -16.62
C GLY A 565 7.86 -4.68 -16.88
N THR A 566 6.95 -4.85 -15.90
CA THR A 566 5.64 -4.22 -15.86
C THR A 566 5.67 -2.96 -15.00
N GLN A 567 4.55 -2.52 -14.46
CA GLN A 567 4.46 -1.35 -13.55
C GLN A 567 5.46 -1.39 -12.37
N MET A 568 6.03 -2.55 -12.05
CA MET A 568 7.01 -2.66 -10.97
C MET A 568 8.31 -1.91 -11.27
N VAL A 569 8.68 -1.74 -12.55
CA VAL A 569 9.89 -0.98 -12.96
C VAL A 569 9.69 0.54 -12.93
N THR A 570 8.44 1.01 -12.81
CA THR A 570 8.14 2.46 -12.78
C THR A 570 8.34 3.09 -11.41
N LYS A 571 8.43 2.30 -10.31
CA LYS A 571 8.26 2.78 -8.94
C LYS A 571 9.50 2.61 -8.07
N GLY A 572 9.86 3.67 -7.34
CA GLY A 572 10.80 3.63 -6.21
C GLY A 572 12.22 3.17 -6.54
N LEU A 573 12.59 3.04 -7.82
CA LEU A 573 13.87 2.53 -8.25
C LEU A 573 14.76 3.66 -8.74
N ASP A 574 16.01 3.63 -8.36
CA ASP A 574 17.04 4.59 -8.76
C ASP A 574 18.20 3.84 -9.40
N PHE A 575 18.37 4.00 -10.71
CA PHE A 575 19.42 3.35 -11.48
C PHE A 575 20.27 4.39 -12.21
N ASP A 576 21.56 4.40 -11.92
CA ASP A 576 22.50 5.40 -12.43
C ASP A 576 22.92 5.18 -13.88
N LYS A 577 22.86 3.92 -14.38
CA LYS A 577 23.40 3.52 -15.68
C LYS A 577 22.36 3.35 -16.79
N VAL A 578 21.08 3.59 -16.49
CA VAL A 578 20.01 3.43 -17.46
C VAL A 578 20.02 4.60 -18.45
N SER A 579 20.37 4.35 -19.68
CA SER A 579 20.42 5.34 -20.77
C SER A 579 19.23 5.24 -21.72
N VAL A 580 18.69 4.04 -21.92
CA VAL A 580 17.56 3.78 -22.83
C VAL A 580 16.39 3.17 -22.11
N VAL A 581 15.21 3.69 -22.37
CA VAL A 581 13.93 3.12 -21.95
C VAL A 581 13.07 2.88 -23.18
N GLY A 582 12.58 1.65 -23.35
CA GLY A 582 11.63 1.28 -24.40
C GLY A 582 10.23 1.05 -23.85
N ILE A 583 9.27 1.86 -24.23
CA ILE A 583 7.84 1.61 -23.99
C ILE A 583 7.29 0.83 -25.18
N LEU A 584 7.10 -0.48 -24.99
CA LEU A 584 6.84 -1.41 -26.11
C LEU A 584 5.45 -1.26 -26.72
N ASN A 585 4.46 -0.85 -25.95
CA ASN A 585 3.09 -0.71 -26.44
C ASN A 585 2.31 0.29 -25.58
N ALA A 586 2.30 1.56 -25.98
CA ALA A 586 1.51 2.60 -25.32
C ALA A 586 0.01 2.40 -25.52
N ASP A 587 -0.39 1.87 -26.69
CA ASP A 587 -1.80 1.66 -27.04
C ASP A 587 -2.51 0.70 -26.08
N ALA A 588 -1.79 -0.27 -25.50
CA ALA A 588 -2.36 -1.19 -24.51
C ALA A 588 -2.81 -0.48 -23.21
N MET A 589 -2.22 0.66 -22.88
CA MET A 589 -2.61 1.49 -21.75
C MET A 589 -3.74 2.43 -22.11
N LEU A 590 -3.64 3.07 -23.27
CA LEU A 590 -4.61 4.06 -23.76
C LEU A 590 -5.97 3.43 -24.09
N ASN A 591 -5.96 2.21 -24.61
CA ASN A 591 -7.17 1.49 -24.99
C ASN A 591 -7.74 0.60 -23.88
N TYR A 592 -7.26 0.73 -22.64
CA TYR A 592 -7.84 -0.03 -21.54
C TYR A 592 -9.30 0.41 -21.31
N PRO A 593 -10.27 -0.54 -21.12
CA PRO A 593 -11.69 -0.20 -21.00
C PRO A 593 -12.03 0.39 -19.62
N ASP A 594 -11.45 1.53 -19.31
CA ASP A 594 -11.67 2.30 -18.09
C ASP A 594 -11.61 3.80 -18.41
N PHE A 595 -12.47 4.58 -17.78
CA PHE A 595 -12.49 6.04 -17.95
C PHE A 595 -11.19 6.72 -17.46
N ARG A 596 -10.38 6.01 -16.65
CA ARG A 596 -9.06 6.47 -16.18
C ARG A 596 -7.91 6.03 -17.10
N ALA A 597 -8.22 5.40 -18.25
CA ALA A 597 -7.17 4.81 -19.12
C ALA A 597 -6.13 5.85 -19.54
N TYR A 598 -6.56 7.03 -20.00
CA TYR A 598 -5.65 8.12 -20.38
C TYR A 598 -4.85 8.65 -19.18
N GLU A 599 -5.49 8.82 -18.02
CA GLU A 599 -4.85 9.27 -16.79
C GLU A 599 -3.75 8.28 -16.36
N GLN A 600 -4.07 6.99 -16.31
CA GLN A 600 -3.12 5.95 -15.95
C GLN A 600 -2.00 5.79 -16.98
N ALA A 601 -2.31 5.93 -18.27
CA ALA A 601 -1.32 5.88 -19.35
C ALA A 601 -0.34 7.05 -19.26
N PHE A 602 -0.82 8.28 -19.08
CA PHE A 602 0.03 9.46 -18.88
C PHE A 602 0.96 9.28 -17.69
N MET A 603 0.41 8.88 -16.53
CA MET A 603 1.19 8.65 -15.31
C MET A 603 2.29 7.60 -15.51
N MET A 604 1.94 6.44 -16.08
CA MET A 604 2.90 5.36 -16.29
C MET A 604 3.99 5.73 -17.31
N MET A 605 3.61 6.33 -18.43
CA MET A 605 4.59 6.75 -19.45
C MET A 605 5.53 7.81 -18.90
N THR A 606 5.04 8.79 -18.17
CA THR A 606 5.86 9.83 -17.54
C THR A 606 6.79 9.26 -16.48
N GLN A 607 6.30 8.36 -15.63
CA GLN A 607 7.11 7.74 -14.57
C GLN A 607 8.21 6.84 -15.12
N VAL A 608 7.91 5.98 -16.10
CA VAL A 608 8.92 5.10 -16.69
C VAL A 608 9.93 5.90 -17.51
N SER A 609 9.48 6.93 -18.20
CA SER A 609 10.38 7.86 -18.92
C SER A 609 11.36 8.53 -17.97
N GLY A 610 10.91 8.92 -16.78
CA GLY A 610 11.76 9.49 -15.74
C GLY A 610 12.88 8.58 -15.24
N ARG A 611 12.92 7.29 -15.61
CA ARG A 611 14.00 6.36 -15.28
C ARG A 611 15.22 6.49 -16.21
N ALA A 612 15.04 7.05 -17.40
CA ALA A 612 16.14 7.27 -18.33
C ALA A 612 16.96 8.52 -17.98
N GLY A 613 18.30 8.39 -18.02
CA GLY A 613 19.25 9.49 -17.90
C GLY A 613 19.47 9.98 -16.47
N ARG A 614 20.71 9.87 -16.00
CA ARG A 614 21.20 10.38 -14.70
C ARG A 614 22.70 10.67 -14.79
N LYS A 615 23.26 11.31 -13.76
CA LYS A 615 24.69 11.65 -13.67
C LYS A 615 25.22 12.41 -14.87
N GLY A 616 24.46 13.43 -15.34
CA GLY A 616 24.96 14.36 -16.37
C GLY A 616 24.69 13.90 -17.81
N LYS A 617 24.13 12.71 -18.05
CA LYS A 617 23.72 12.26 -19.39
C LYS A 617 22.21 12.30 -19.56
N ARG A 618 21.76 12.94 -20.65
CA ARG A 618 20.35 12.91 -21.05
C ARG A 618 19.98 11.51 -21.53
N GLY A 619 18.94 10.90 -20.95
CA GLY A 619 18.43 9.60 -21.36
C GLY A 619 17.58 9.67 -22.61
N LEU A 620 17.40 8.52 -23.28
CA LEU A 620 16.56 8.35 -24.46
C LEU A 620 15.38 7.41 -24.13
N VAL A 621 14.17 7.84 -24.49
CA VAL A 621 12.97 7.03 -24.37
C VAL A 621 12.39 6.78 -25.76
N LEU A 622 12.18 5.52 -26.13
CA LEU A 622 11.47 5.13 -27.36
C LEU A 622 10.05 4.74 -26.98
N LEU A 623 9.08 5.56 -27.37
CA LEU A 623 7.65 5.33 -27.12
C LEU A 623 7.00 4.78 -28.39
N GLN A 624 6.65 3.51 -28.39
CA GLN A 624 6.02 2.84 -29.53
C GLN A 624 4.48 2.90 -29.43
N THR A 625 3.83 3.45 -30.45
CA THR A 625 2.37 3.59 -30.55
C THR A 625 1.89 3.49 -31.99
N THR A 626 0.64 3.08 -32.18
CA THR A 626 -0.08 3.13 -33.46
C THR A 626 -0.79 4.45 -33.68
N SER A 627 -0.85 5.31 -32.67
CA SER A 627 -1.62 6.56 -32.66
C SER A 627 -0.76 7.71 -32.12
N PRO A 628 0.32 8.08 -32.82
CA PRO A 628 1.24 9.12 -32.39
C PRO A 628 0.60 10.51 -32.34
N GLU A 629 -0.50 10.72 -33.06
CA GLU A 629 -1.27 11.95 -33.16
C GLU A 629 -2.15 12.23 -31.91
N LEU A 630 -2.35 11.26 -31.02
CA LEU A 630 -3.17 11.48 -29.83
C LEU A 630 -2.58 12.58 -28.93
N PRO A 631 -3.39 13.57 -28.48
CA PRO A 631 -2.92 14.68 -27.66
C PRO A 631 -2.11 14.24 -26.44
N VAL A 632 -2.52 13.16 -25.77
CA VAL A 632 -1.85 12.60 -24.60
C VAL A 632 -0.40 12.18 -24.88
N ILE A 633 -0.10 11.68 -26.09
CA ILE A 633 1.28 11.33 -26.50
C ILE A 633 2.15 12.60 -26.55
N GLY A 634 1.64 13.66 -27.19
CA GLY A 634 2.34 14.97 -27.24
C GLY A 634 2.55 15.57 -25.85
N GLN A 635 1.57 15.43 -24.97
CA GLN A 635 1.63 15.92 -23.59
C GLN A 635 2.67 15.14 -22.76
N VAL A 636 2.77 13.81 -22.93
CA VAL A 636 3.84 13.00 -22.31
C VAL A 636 5.21 13.41 -22.81
N VAL A 637 5.38 13.65 -24.14
CA VAL A 637 6.65 14.08 -24.73
C VAL A 637 7.12 15.42 -24.15
N ARG A 638 6.19 16.37 -23.96
CA ARG A 638 6.50 17.67 -23.36
C ARG A 638 6.50 17.68 -21.85
N ASN A 639 6.12 16.57 -21.22
CA ASN A 639 5.86 16.47 -19.76
C ASN A 639 4.89 17.54 -19.27
N ASP A 640 3.82 17.78 -20.05
CA ASP A 640 2.87 18.86 -19.86
C ASP A 640 1.61 18.34 -19.15
N TYR A 641 1.71 18.19 -17.82
CA TYR A 641 0.59 17.76 -16.99
C TYR A 641 -0.58 18.78 -17.01
N PRO A 642 -0.35 20.11 -16.94
CA PRO A 642 -1.46 21.07 -17.00
C PRO A 642 -2.33 20.97 -18.25
N ALA A 643 -1.72 20.84 -19.44
CA ALA A 643 -2.46 20.66 -20.69
C ALA A 643 -3.21 19.32 -20.71
N PHE A 644 -2.57 18.23 -20.26
CA PHE A 644 -3.22 16.93 -20.12
C PHE A 644 -4.44 17.02 -19.19
N TYR A 645 -4.28 17.66 -18.04
CA TYR A 645 -5.37 17.84 -17.08
C TYR A 645 -6.53 18.65 -17.66
N ALA A 646 -6.25 19.71 -18.40
CA ALA A 646 -7.28 20.56 -19.03
C ALA A 646 -8.15 19.75 -20.00
N ASP A 647 -7.52 18.98 -20.90
CA ASP A 647 -8.24 18.13 -21.87
C ASP A 647 -9.09 17.07 -21.14
N LEU A 648 -8.52 16.45 -20.11
CA LEU A 648 -9.22 15.41 -19.36
C LEU A 648 -10.42 15.95 -18.55
N GLN A 649 -10.36 17.19 -18.08
CA GLN A 649 -11.45 17.84 -17.34
C GLN A 649 -12.73 17.96 -18.17
N GLU A 650 -12.61 18.33 -19.43
CA GLU A 650 -13.75 18.51 -20.32
C GLU A 650 -14.46 17.17 -20.55
N GLU A 651 -13.69 16.12 -20.85
CA GLU A 651 -14.20 14.76 -20.99
C GLU A 651 -14.91 14.28 -19.71
N ARG A 652 -14.26 14.45 -18.53
CA ARG A 652 -14.80 14.02 -17.23
C ARG A 652 -16.12 14.73 -16.89
N ARG A 653 -16.25 15.99 -17.23
CA ARG A 653 -17.49 16.76 -17.03
C ARG A 653 -18.60 16.25 -17.94
N LEU A 654 -18.29 16.05 -19.22
CA LEU A 654 -19.25 15.60 -20.21
C LEU A 654 -19.84 14.24 -19.87
N PHE A 655 -18.96 13.29 -19.48
CA PHE A 655 -19.36 11.92 -19.18
C PHE A 655 -19.72 11.65 -17.71
N ARG A 656 -19.83 12.71 -16.90
CA ARG A 656 -20.21 12.63 -15.48
C ARG A 656 -19.26 11.72 -14.66
N TYR A 657 -17.94 11.99 -14.73
CA TYR A 657 -16.92 11.27 -13.99
C TYR A 657 -16.28 12.12 -12.87
N PRO A 658 -15.58 11.51 -11.90
CA PRO A 658 -14.75 12.25 -10.94
C PRO A 658 -13.72 13.14 -11.66
N PRO A 659 -13.46 14.36 -11.15
CA PRO A 659 -13.82 14.90 -9.84
C PRO A 659 -15.20 15.55 -9.77
N PHE A 660 -15.95 15.66 -10.86
CA PHE A 660 -17.24 16.36 -10.93
C PHE A 660 -18.40 15.53 -10.38
N TYR A 661 -18.27 14.21 -10.40
CA TYR A 661 -19.25 13.26 -9.89
C TYR A 661 -18.58 12.25 -8.99
N ARG A 662 -19.33 11.71 -8.05
CA ARG A 662 -18.92 10.58 -7.24
C ARG A 662 -19.46 9.30 -7.87
N LEU A 663 -18.62 8.25 -7.89
CA LEU A 663 -19.02 6.94 -8.37
C LEU A 663 -19.27 6.01 -7.18
N VAL A 664 -20.36 5.26 -7.25
CA VAL A 664 -20.63 4.14 -6.35
C VAL A 664 -20.96 2.92 -7.21
N TYR A 665 -20.18 1.87 -7.08
CA TYR A 665 -20.49 0.58 -7.69
C TYR A 665 -21.24 -0.29 -6.69
N VAL A 666 -22.36 -0.87 -7.13
CA VAL A 666 -23.13 -1.84 -6.36
C VAL A 666 -22.95 -3.20 -7.03
N TYR A 667 -22.34 -4.12 -6.31
CA TYR A 667 -22.10 -5.48 -6.79
C TYR A 667 -23.07 -6.45 -6.14
N LEU A 668 -23.62 -7.34 -6.96
CA LEU A 668 -24.50 -8.43 -6.55
C LEU A 668 -23.82 -9.74 -6.94
N LYS A 669 -23.63 -10.65 -5.96
CA LYS A 669 -22.99 -11.95 -6.18
C LYS A 669 -23.92 -13.07 -5.74
N HIS A 670 -24.11 -14.09 -6.61
CA HIS A 670 -24.91 -15.26 -6.29
C HIS A 670 -24.39 -16.50 -7.04
N ALA A 671 -24.59 -17.71 -6.46
CA ALA A 671 -24.19 -18.97 -7.08
C ALA A 671 -24.99 -19.29 -8.35
N LYS A 672 -26.26 -18.90 -8.42
CA LYS A 672 -27.11 -19.06 -9.62
C LYS A 672 -27.10 -17.75 -10.40
N GLU A 673 -26.73 -17.83 -11.69
CA GLU A 673 -26.64 -16.66 -12.57
C GLU A 673 -27.99 -15.94 -12.72
N GLN A 674 -29.07 -16.69 -12.89
CA GLN A 674 -30.40 -16.14 -13.06
C GLN A 674 -30.86 -15.31 -11.84
N VAL A 675 -30.50 -15.75 -10.62
CA VAL A 675 -30.82 -15.00 -9.39
C VAL A 675 -30.02 -13.71 -9.35
N ALA A 676 -28.73 -13.72 -9.71
CA ALA A 676 -27.93 -12.51 -9.77
C ALA A 676 -28.45 -11.51 -10.81
N GLU A 677 -28.91 -12.00 -11.96
CA GLU A 677 -29.52 -11.18 -13.02
C GLU A 677 -30.82 -10.53 -12.55
N THR A 678 -31.76 -11.34 -12.06
CA THR A 678 -33.07 -10.85 -11.58
C THR A 678 -32.89 -9.86 -10.44
N ALA A 679 -31.99 -10.15 -9.49
CA ALA A 679 -31.68 -9.24 -8.38
C ALA A 679 -31.09 -7.90 -8.90
N GLY A 680 -30.21 -7.96 -9.90
CA GLY A 680 -29.65 -6.76 -10.52
C GLY A 680 -30.71 -5.88 -11.16
N ILE A 681 -31.63 -6.48 -11.89
CA ILE A 681 -32.76 -5.78 -12.55
C ILE A 681 -33.67 -5.17 -11.48
N GLU A 682 -34.05 -5.93 -10.46
CA GLU A 682 -34.97 -5.47 -9.41
C GLU A 682 -34.33 -4.34 -8.58
N LEU A 683 -33.10 -4.53 -8.08
CA LEU A 683 -32.40 -3.47 -7.34
C LEU A 683 -32.18 -2.23 -8.22
N GLY A 684 -31.78 -2.44 -9.48
CA GLY A 684 -31.62 -1.36 -10.44
C GLY A 684 -32.89 -0.55 -10.66
N SER A 685 -34.03 -1.22 -10.77
CA SER A 685 -35.35 -0.56 -10.88
C SER A 685 -35.69 0.29 -9.66
N ARG A 686 -35.51 -0.28 -8.44
CA ARG A 686 -35.73 0.44 -7.18
C ARG A 686 -34.81 1.66 -7.05
N LEU A 687 -33.53 1.49 -7.40
CA LEU A 687 -32.56 2.58 -7.35
C LEU A 687 -32.86 3.67 -8.39
N ARG A 688 -33.36 3.33 -9.59
CA ARG A 688 -33.80 4.31 -10.58
C ARG A 688 -35.01 5.12 -10.13
N GLN A 689 -35.90 4.53 -9.34
CA GLN A 689 -37.02 5.28 -8.72
C GLN A 689 -36.50 6.37 -7.75
N LEU A 690 -35.36 6.10 -7.06
CA LEU A 690 -34.79 7.02 -6.08
C LEU A 690 -33.80 8.03 -6.72
N PHE A 691 -33.02 7.61 -7.71
CA PHE A 691 -31.89 8.36 -8.26
C PHE A 691 -32.01 8.71 -9.75
N GLY A 692 -33.07 8.25 -10.44
CA GLY A 692 -33.32 8.55 -11.84
C GLY A 692 -32.23 8.00 -12.79
N ASP A 693 -31.81 8.84 -13.73
CA ASP A 693 -30.80 8.56 -14.77
C ASP A 693 -29.36 8.41 -14.25
N ARG A 694 -29.15 8.64 -12.95
CA ARG A 694 -27.86 8.44 -12.27
C ARG A 694 -27.48 6.97 -12.11
N VAL A 695 -28.42 6.05 -12.36
CA VAL A 695 -28.24 4.58 -12.19
C VAL A 695 -28.10 3.89 -13.53
N LEU A 696 -26.93 3.34 -13.77
CA LEU A 696 -26.59 2.56 -14.98
C LEU A 696 -26.48 1.06 -14.65
N GLY A 697 -26.73 0.23 -15.64
CA GLY A 697 -26.73 -1.25 -15.49
C GLY A 697 -28.11 -1.82 -15.14
N PRO A 698 -28.25 -3.10 -14.69
CA PRO A 698 -27.16 -4.01 -14.32
C PRO A 698 -26.33 -4.48 -15.51
N ASP A 699 -25.02 -4.66 -15.28
CA ASP A 699 -24.08 -5.16 -16.28
C ASP A 699 -23.21 -6.29 -15.72
N LYS A 700 -22.64 -7.08 -16.63
CA LYS A 700 -21.61 -8.09 -16.31
C LYS A 700 -20.26 -7.38 -16.25
N PRO A 701 -19.59 -7.31 -15.08
CA PRO A 701 -18.24 -6.74 -15.01
C PRO A 701 -17.24 -7.58 -15.84
N ALA A 702 -16.05 -7.02 -16.10
CA ALA A 702 -15.00 -7.72 -16.85
C ALA A 702 -14.69 -9.12 -16.28
N VAL A 703 -14.78 -9.28 -14.96
CA VAL A 703 -14.77 -10.57 -14.27
C VAL A 703 -16.19 -10.87 -13.80
N ALA A 704 -16.97 -11.48 -14.68
CA ALA A 704 -18.39 -11.77 -14.43
C ALA A 704 -18.63 -12.97 -13.50
N ARG A 705 -17.60 -13.75 -13.17
CA ARG A 705 -17.67 -14.92 -12.28
C ARG A 705 -16.38 -15.08 -11.51
N VAL A 706 -16.49 -15.25 -10.20
CA VAL A 706 -15.36 -15.57 -9.32
C VAL A 706 -15.69 -16.85 -8.56
N LYS A 707 -14.88 -17.90 -8.72
CA LYS A 707 -15.17 -19.25 -8.24
C LYS A 707 -16.55 -19.71 -8.76
N THR A 708 -17.52 -19.91 -7.86
CA THR A 708 -18.87 -20.32 -8.18
C THR A 708 -19.89 -19.16 -8.19
N LEU A 709 -19.46 -17.92 -7.93
CA LEU A 709 -20.36 -16.77 -7.78
C LEU A 709 -20.40 -15.94 -9.07
N HIS A 710 -21.58 -15.79 -9.63
CA HIS A 710 -21.88 -14.89 -10.74
C HIS A 710 -22.07 -13.47 -10.23
N ILE A 711 -21.56 -12.48 -10.97
CA ILE A 711 -21.50 -11.09 -10.53
C ILE A 711 -22.31 -10.21 -11.50
N ARG A 712 -23.09 -9.28 -10.90
CA ARG A 712 -23.71 -8.16 -11.60
C ARG A 712 -23.29 -6.87 -10.93
N LYS A 713 -23.20 -5.78 -11.73
CA LYS A 713 -22.75 -4.47 -11.28
C LYS A 713 -23.76 -3.41 -11.71
N LEU A 714 -24.13 -2.55 -10.78
CA LEU A 714 -24.81 -1.27 -11.04
C LEU A 714 -23.81 -0.13 -10.78
N VAL A 715 -23.94 0.94 -11.53
CA VAL A 715 -23.09 2.13 -11.39
C VAL A 715 -23.97 3.35 -11.09
N LEU A 716 -23.67 4.05 -10.00
CA LEU A 716 -24.29 5.31 -9.66
C LEU A 716 -23.29 6.45 -9.92
N LYS A 717 -23.72 7.49 -10.64
CA LYS A 717 -22.99 8.74 -10.87
C LYS A 717 -23.72 9.85 -10.12
N LEU A 718 -23.11 10.32 -9.03
CA LEU A 718 -23.75 11.20 -8.05
C LEU A 718 -23.07 12.57 -8.04
N GLU A 719 -23.85 13.63 -8.07
CA GLU A 719 -23.36 15.00 -7.93
C GLU A 719 -22.78 15.21 -6.51
N PRO A 720 -21.69 15.99 -6.36
CA PRO A 720 -21.11 16.28 -5.05
C PRO A 720 -22.04 17.01 -4.09
N SER A 721 -23.07 17.68 -4.60
CA SER A 721 -24.08 18.38 -3.81
C SER A 721 -25.03 17.44 -3.05
N LEU A 722 -25.15 16.17 -3.47
CA LEU A 722 -25.98 15.19 -2.78
C LEU A 722 -25.35 14.79 -1.44
N SER A 723 -26.18 14.79 -0.39
CA SER A 723 -25.76 14.33 0.91
C SER A 723 -25.35 12.86 0.86
N GLY A 724 -24.09 12.57 1.18
CA GLY A 724 -23.59 11.20 1.21
C GLY A 724 -24.33 10.31 2.22
N GLU A 725 -24.88 10.90 3.28
CA GLU A 725 -25.68 10.17 4.26
C GLU A 725 -27.03 9.77 3.68
N GLN A 726 -27.74 10.70 3.04
CA GLN A 726 -29.02 10.40 2.37
C GLN A 726 -28.83 9.34 1.29
N VAL A 727 -27.78 9.44 0.48
CA VAL A 727 -27.47 8.43 -0.54
C VAL A 727 -27.30 7.06 0.10
N ARG A 728 -26.54 6.96 1.20
CA ARG A 728 -26.34 5.69 1.91
C ARG A 728 -27.65 5.13 2.49
N GLN A 729 -28.47 5.99 3.07
CA GLN A 729 -29.77 5.59 3.59
C GLN A 729 -30.68 5.05 2.47
N CYS A 730 -30.77 5.71 1.33
CA CYS A 730 -31.52 5.24 0.17
C CYS A 730 -31.00 3.90 -0.39
N LEU A 731 -29.68 3.74 -0.48
CA LEU A 731 -29.06 2.47 -0.93
C LEU A 731 -29.37 1.32 0.02
N ARG A 732 -29.24 1.55 1.34
CA ARG A 732 -29.57 0.57 2.36
C ARG A 732 -31.04 0.21 2.38
N TYR A 733 -31.93 1.20 2.24
CA TYR A 733 -33.35 1.00 2.14
C TYR A 733 -33.73 0.11 0.94
N ALA A 734 -33.26 0.46 -0.25
CA ALA A 734 -33.53 -0.31 -1.46
C ALA A 734 -33.03 -1.77 -1.35
N HIS A 735 -31.85 -1.97 -0.75
CA HIS A 735 -31.29 -3.29 -0.48
C HIS A 735 -32.12 -4.07 0.55
N ALA A 736 -32.49 -3.44 1.67
CA ALA A 736 -33.28 -4.07 2.72
C ALA A 736 -34.67 -4.48 2.22
N GLU A 737 -35.33 -3.65 1.41
CA GLU A 737 -36.62 -4.00 0.81
C GLU A 737 -36.52 -5.19 -0.15
N MET A 738 -35.46 -5.29 -0.93
CA MET A 738 -35.22 -6.44 -1.80
C MET A 738 -34.91 -7.70 -0.99
N ALA A 739 -34.14 -7.58 0.09
CA ALA A 739 -33.73 -8.72 0.94
C ALA A 739 -34.89 -9.38 1.71
N LYS A 740 -36.08 -8.75 1.76
CA LYS A 740 -37.29 -9.36 2.34
C LYS A 740 -37.77 -10.58 1.55
N ASP A 741 -37.46 -10.65 0.26
CA ASP A 741 -37.77 -11.79 -0.59
C ASP A 741 -36.83 -12.96 -0.33
N LYS A 742 -37.32 -14.08 0.11
CA LYS A 742 -36.57 -15.31 0.45
C LYS A 742 -35.68 -15.82 -0.70
N LYS A 743 -36.05 -15.52 -1.96
CA LYS A 743 -35.22 -15.89 -3.12
C LYS A 743 -33.83 -15.25 -3.12
N TYR A 744 -33.64 -14.13 -2.40
CA TYR A 744 -32.40 -13.39 -2.28
C TYR A 744 -31.65 -13.64 -0.96
N ALA A 745 -32.08 -14.58 -0.12
CA ALA A 745 -31.48 -14.85 1.20
C ALA A 745 -29.97 -15.17 1.15
N SER A 746 -29.49 -15.73 0.02
CA SER A 746 -28.06 -16.03 -0.21
C SER A 746 -27.36 -15.06 -1.17
N LEU A 747 -28.01 -13.94 -1.49
CA LEU A 747 -27.44 -12.89 -2.32
C LEU A 747 -26.45 -12.05 -1.51
N HIS A 748 -25.23 -11.88 -2.02
CA HIS A 748 -24.26 -10.97 -1.44
C HIS A 748 -24.29 -9.64 -2.19
N VAL A 749 -24.68 -8.57 -1.51
CA VAL A 749 -24.62 -7.20 -2.04
C VAL A 749 -23.53 -6.44 -1.30
N PHE A 750 -22.68 -5.74 -2.04
CA PHE A 750 -21.65 -4.88 -1.47
C PHE A 750 -21.40 -3.66 -2.33
N TYR A 751 -20.85 -2.64 -1.70
CA TYR A 751 -20.61 -1.35 -2.31
C TYR A 751 -19.12 -1.09 -2.49
N ASP A 752 -18.78 -0.40 -3.58
CA ASP A 752 -17.45 0.16 -3.79
C ASP A 752 -17.59 1.65 -4.08
N VAL A 753 -17.27 2.45 -3.09
CA VAL A 753 -17.36 3.91 -3.14
C VAL A 753 -16.03 4.47 -3.61
N ASP A 754 -16.05 5.40 -4.56
CA ASP A 754 -14.88 5.95 -5.25
C ASP A 754 -13.99 4.82 -5.80
N PRO A 755 -14.49 3.99 -6.74
CA PRO A 755 -13.75 2.88 -7.32
C PRO A 755 -12.56 3.38 -8.17
N LEU A 756 -11.51 2.56 -8.25
CA LEU A 756 -10.32 2.80 -9.10
C LEU A 756 -10.20 1.72 -10.17
#